data_b34118d959241b790a4857031d65c853
#
_entry.id   b34118d959241b790a4857031d65c853
#
_cell.length_a   1.000
_cell.length_b   1.000
_cell.length_c   1.000
_cell.angle_alpha   90.00
_cell.angle_beta   90.00
_cell.angle_gamma   90.00
#
_symmetry.space_group_name_H-M   'P 1'
#
loop_
_entity.id
_entity.type
_entity.pdbx_description
1 polymer ?
#
loop_
_entity_poly.entity_id
_entity_poly.type
_entity_poly.pdbx_seq_one_letter_code
_entity_poly.pdbx_strand_id
1 'polypeptide(L)'
;MKQKLSKISLAVLSATALNMTTSVYAQDTAQDAVKKAKEVEVIEVTGMRSSLTSALSEKRDTDNLTEIIMATDIGKLPDQNLAEVLENVTGIQITRTAGIGTGVQIRGSNANRVEINGASTVGSGAGRSGMNFEDLSAAIIAGVEITKAPEAKTTEGSIGGTVNLRTIRPLELSETLGSLRVQGEDSSLTTDGVQPRISGAYGDNWETDSGRFGVVVSGSYTKQEATSFRPRVDRDGSLVENVNADVYRNGSLEDQATKRPVAQSFDFLGVQFLNQELENFEYETTNLATTFEFAPNADMKFFFDAIITSQERRQDSTRVQASGVSSVLNYNLPTEFETVDFGSLDGVDLGSIQAALRGTVQPNLGVDDDDPNLRFNSDTGARVTDTQVFRLGGEWQGEDLFISAEVSTSSSDTRTPSLNSQLNFINPNPLTPLDGSSNDNAVPFIYDLSGNALSFGVDFDSPYAPTVEDLLSPNNVVLDQVDLTRSTVDNSDDAFRIDSTYFIDDNIITSVDFGYRYNKAEHSAVSITDRIGGFSKMVDSPNGSLFSEILVKGPSHFGDADGRELAHRNFLIVDPNLAFSDPDKVLSVLEGAMATHGGSQDYSDLTPGDTAAFNIEEKNHALYAQANFEYEMIRGNFGVRHVKTDIASTGNTVVNGVVTPTTNTADYSFTLPRLNIVADVHEDVLVRLGWGKDILRPNFGDLNTSVSFGTNENQAVSLGNAALEPEEVTSFDIGAEWYFAEAAVVSIGYFKKERTNLFVTELDSASLDANGMRDDNPACSGGGIWNPATQPNILGDPNTVGLCVDRESKFNDSATTTQTGIEMAFQYDLSSFEEQLGWASGFGIVANYTIQEYKGGSAFYTSATRGTDIFNAIKGVYDDGQFVTYTSERGLLDFSENAYNVAVYYEKHGLSARLRYTWRDAFRTEDTAAGASLNSTLGFPVTTHARGQLNASVSYDVNEKLNLGLEAVNLTESDITQSCVNEGALLCAQGITDRRITFGASYRF
;
A
#
# COMPACT_ATOMS: atom_id res chain seq x y z
N MET A 1 -21.85 1.01 23.80
CA MET A 1 -20.40 1.17 23.88
C MET A 1 -20.01 2.12 24.99
N LYS A 2 -19.30 1.64 26.00
CA LYS A 2 -18.73 2.49 27.06
C LYS A 2 -17.22 2.58 26.78
N GLN A 3 -16.80 3.68 26.17
CA GLN A 3 -15.39 3.98 26.01
C GLN A 3 -14.74 4.10 27.39
N LYS A 4 -13.76 3.27 27.65
CA LYS A 4 -12.83 3.45 28.78
C LYS A 4 -11.72 4.37 28.30
N LEU A 5 -11.77 5.64 28.69
CA LEU A 5 -10.65 6.56 28.57
C LEU A 5 -9.40 5.93 29.23
N SER A 6 -8.29 5.92 28.53
CA SER A 6 -7.03 5.37 29.06
C SER A 6 -6.53 6.19 30.25
N LYS A 7 -5.76 5.57 31.13
CA LYS A 7 -5.24 6.21 32.34
C LYS A 7 -4.30 7.42 32.06
N ILE A 8 -3.81 7.54 30.84
CA ILE A 8 -2.97 8.65 30.37
C ILE A 8 -3.81 9.91 30.08
N SER A 9 -5.02 9.76 29.51
CA SER A 9 -5.92 10.88 29.29
C SER A 9 -6.37 11.59 30.58
N LEU A 10 -6.37 10.86 31.69
CA LEU A 10 -6.74 11.42 33.01
C LEU A 10 -5.54 12.15 33.68
N ALA A 11 -4.29 11.75 33.36
CA ALA A 11 -3.08 12.37 33.92
C ALA A 11 -2.79 13.73 33.28
N VAL A 12 -3.09 13.91 32.00
CA VAL A 12 -2.88 15.20 31.29
C VAL A 12 -3.88 16.27 31.75
N LEU A 13 -5.14 15.87 32.04
CA LEU A 13 -6.15 16.79 32.56
C LEU A 13 -5.90 17.24 34.02
N SER A 14 -5.11 16.47 34.78
CA SER A 14 -4.77 16.84 36.17
C SER A 14 -3.50 17.67 36.32
N ALA A 15 -2.61 17.68 35.29
CA ALA A 15 -1.36 18.47 35.33
C ALA A 15 -1.56 19.96 34.97
N THR A 16 -2.66 20.34 34.32
CA THR A 16 -2.96 21.73 33.95
C THR A 16 -3.61 22.56 35.06
N ALA A 17 -3.91 21.98 36.24
CA ALA A 17 -4.62 22.67 37.31
C ALA A 17 -3.76 23.18 38.48
N LEU A 18 -2.43 23.02 38.47
CA LEU A 18 -1.59 23.48 39.54
C LEU A 18 -0.38 24.31 39.02
N ASN A 19 -0.47 25.59 39.20
CA ASN A 19 0.53 26.61 39.47
C ASN A 19 0.34 27.92 38.66
N MET A 20 -0.49 28.77 39.20
CA MET A 20 -0.37 30.20 38.97
C MET A 20 -0.13 30.88 40.32
N THR A 21 1.10 31.30 40.57
CA THR A 21 1.45 32.50 41.33
C THR A 21 2.97 32.62 41.42
N THR A 22 3.55 33.59 40.75
CA THR A 22 4.51 34.55 41.34
C THR A 22 4.90 35.57 40.26
N SER A 23 4.67 36.82 40.59
CA SER A 23 5.03 38.04 39.84
C SER A 23 6.47 38.46 40.15
N VAL A 24 7.25 38.84 39.13
CA VAL A 24 8.43 39.71 39.29
C VAL A 24 8.56 40.69 38.11
N TYR A 25 8.93 41.89 38.46
CA TYR A 25 9.00 43.12 37.65
C TYR A 25 10.03 43.10 36.52
N ALA A 26 9.67 43.69 35.40
CA ALA A 26 10.54 44.04 34.29
C ALA A 26 10.90 45.50 34.32
N GLN A 27 12.07 45.86 33.84
CA GLN A 27 12.41 47.24 33.47
C GLN A 27 13.15 47.25 32.12
N ASP A 28 12.66 48.14 31.24
CA ASP A 28 13.15 48.45 29.89
C ASP A 28 14.63 48.87 29.83
N THR A 29 15.28 48.45 28.78
CA THR A 29 16.03 49.25 27.81
C THR A 29 16.89 48.38 26.90
N ALA A 30 16.72 48.48 25.61
CA ALA A 30 17.73 48.86 24.62
C ALA A 30 17.37 48.37 23.22
N GLN A 31 17.44 49.31 22.34
CA GLN A 31 17.21 49.19 20.91
C GLN A 31 18.39 48.49 20.21
N ASP A 32 18.02 47.84 19.12
CA ASP A 32 18.77 47.68 17.87
C ASP A 32 20.04 46.82 17.87
N ALA A 33 19.85 45.51 17.72
CA ALA A 33 20.59 44.70 16.77
C ALA A 33 19.84 43.39 16.55
N VAL A 34 18.66 43.45 15.98
CA VAL A 34 17.97 42.25 15.46
C VAL A 34 18.68 41.87 14.18
N LYS A 35 19.68 40.98 14.27
CA LYS A 35 20.01 40.13 13.14
C LYS A 35 18.80 39.26 12.95
N LYS A 36 18.16 39.43 11.76
CA LYS A 36 17.01 38.72 11.30
C LYS A 36 17.22 37.19 11.48
N ALA A 37 16.74 36.63 12.59
CA ALA A 37 16.12 35.34 12.44
C ALA A 37 15.15 35.53 11.28
N LYS A 38 15.27 34.72 10.19
CA LYS A 38 14.35 34.81 9.07
C LYS A 38 12.96 34.77 9.66
N GLU A 39 12.28 35.92 9.71
CA GLU A 39 10.84 35.96 9.90
C GLU A 39 10.30 35.12 8.76
N VAL A 40 9.85 33.92 9.06
CA VAL A 40 8.96 33.21 8.16
C VAL A 40 7.78 34.16 8.01
N GLU A 41 7.69 34.77 6.87
CA GLU A 41 6.61 35.68 6.55
C GLU A 41 5.32 34.92 6.72
N VAL A 42 4.50 35.31 7.69
CA VAL A 42 3.17 34.71 7.91
C VAL A 42 2.36 35.03 6.67
N ILE A 43 2.31 34.08 5.76
CA ILE A 43 1.56 34.26 4.52
C ILE A 43 0.17 33.71 4.78
N GLU A 44 -0.81 34.61 4.89
CA GLU A 44 -2.20 34.25 4.74
C GLU A 44 -2.42 33.81 3.28
N VAL A 45 -2.26 32.49 3.06
CA VAL A 45 -2.37 31.91 1.74
C VAL A 45 -3.84 31.79 1.36
N THR A 46 -4.28 32.68 0.46
CA THR A 46 -5.63 32.60 -0.10
C THR A 46 -5.56 32.41 -1.61
N GLY A 47 -6.08 31.27 -2.08
CA GLY A 47 -6.12 30.91 -3.49
C GLY A 47 -4.89 30.11 -3.98
N MET A 48 -5.05 29.50 -5.15
CA MET A 48 -4.05 28.60 -5.74
C MET A 48 -2.74 29.31 -6.10
N ARG A 49 -2.84 30.52 -6.66
CA ARG A 49 -1.66 31.32 -7.04
C ARG A 49 -0.82 31.67 -5.84
N SER A 50 -1.45 32.16 -4.77
CA SER A 50 -0.75 32.53 -3.54
C SER A 50 -0.06 31.32 -2.90
N SER A 51 -0.73 30.17 -2.86
CA SER A 51 -0.17 28.89 -2.39
C SER A 51 1.08 28.48 -3.19
N LEU A 52 1.01 28.56 -4.52
CA LEU A 52 2.13 28.22 -5.40
C LEU A 52 3.31 29.18 -5.25
N THR A 53 3.04 30.48 -5.10
CA THR A 53 4.09 31.52 -4.87
C THR A 53 4.79 31.29 -3.54
N SER A 54 4.03 31.03 -2.48
CA SER A 54 4.58 30.77 -1.15
C SER A 54 5.43 29.50 -1.12
N ALA A 55 4.95 28.43 -1.73
CA ALA A 55 5.68 27.17 -1.83
C ALA A 55 7.01 27.34 -2.58
N LEU A 56 7.01 28.11 -3.67
CA LEU A 56 8.23 28.44 -4.43
C LEU A 56 9.22 29.30 -3.63
N SER A 57 8.73 30.30 -2.90
CA SER A 57 9.57 31.13 -2.06
C SER A 57 10.25 30.32 -0.97
N GLU A 58 9.49 29.50 -0.25
CA GLU A 58 10.01 28.63 0.80
C GLU A 58 11.01 27.60 0.24
N LYS A 59 10.69 26.96 -0.91
CA LYS A 59 11.61 26.05 -1.60
C LYS A 59 12.92 26.72 -1.98
N ARG A 60 12.87 27.95 -2.50
CA ARG A 60 14.06 28.72 -2.90
C ARG A 60 15.02 28.97 -1.74
N ASP A 61 14.47 29.13 -0.53
CA ASP A 61 15.23 29.47 0.67
C ASP A 61 15.86 28.25 1.36
N THR A 62 15.45 27.01 1.03
CA THR A 62 16.03 25.79 1.62
C THR A 62 17.45 25.54 1.12
N ASP A 63 18.31 24.97 1.99
CA ASP A 63 19.69 24.59 1.65
C ASP A 63 19.83 23.16 1.15
N ASN A 64 18.75 22.38 1.20
CA ASN A 64 18.67 21.00 0.72
C ASN A 64 17.67 20.87 -0.44
N LEU A 65 17.52 19.64 -0.98
CA LEU A 65 16.55 19.36 -2.04
C LEU A 65 15.19 19.01 -1.42
N THR A 66 14.34 20.00 -1.31
CA THR A 66 13.00 19.88 -0.71
C THR A 66 11.94 20.41 -1.67
N GLU A 67 10.78 19.75 -1.68
CA GLU A 67 9.57 20.18 -2.36
C GLU A 67 8.52 20.57 -1.33
N ILE A 68 7.77 21.62 -1.60
CA ILE A 68 6.80 22.18 -0.65
C ILE A 68 5.45 22.32 -1.33
N ILE A 69 4.39 21.88 -0.63
CA ILE A 69 3.01 22.14 -1.00
C ILE A 69 2.36 22.91 0.15
N MET A 70 1.78 24.05 -0.18
CA MET A 70 1.00 24.84 0.79
C MET A 70 -0.49 24.68 0.52
N ALA A 71 -1.30 24.73 1.55
CA ALA A 71 -2.74 24.77 1.38
C ALA A 71 -3.17 26.04 0.62
N THR A 72 -4.12 25.90 -0.33
CA THR A 72 -4.67 27.05 -1.08
C THR A 72 -5.55 27.94 -0.20
N ASP A 73 -5.99 27.40 0.93
CA ASP A 73 -6.73 28.01 2.00
C ASP A 73 -6.52 27.15 3.24
N ILE A 74 -6.74 27.66 4.41
CA ILE A 74 -6.52 26.95 5.65
C ILE A 74 -7.38 25.66 5.67
N GLY A 75 -6.73 24.50 5.78
CA GLY A 75 -7.36 23.20 5.69
C GLY A 75 -7.85 22.81 4.30
N LYS A 76 -7.35 23.45 3.23
CA LYS A 76 -7.71 23.14 1.84
C LYS A 76 -6.45 22.90 1.00
N LEU A 77 -5.93 21.70 1.05
CA LEU A 77 -4.91 21.26 0.11
C LEU A 77 -5.50 21.10 -1.31
N PRO A 78 -4.67 21.09 -2.36
CA PRO A 78 -5.11 21.01 -3.76
C PRO A 78 -6.03 19.83 -4.08
N ASP A 79 -5.90 18.75 -3.36
CA ASP A 79 -6.69 17.51 -3.49
C ASP A 79 -7.11 17.04 -2.09
N GLN A 80 -8.17 16.25 -2.00
CA GLN A 80 -8.74 15.84 -0.70
C GLN A 80 -8.04 14.64 -0.07
N ASN A 81 -7.46 13.77 -0.91
CA ASN A 81 -6.66 12.64 -0.49
C ASN A 81 -5.19 13.05 -0.44
N LEU A 82 -4.50 12.80 0.67
CA LEU A 82 -3.10 13.20 0.85
C LEU A 82 -2.14 12.56 -0.16
N ALA A 83 -2.37 11.31 -0.57
CA ALA A 83 -1.54 10.68 -1.59
C ALA A 83 -1.71 11.41 -2.94
N GLU A 84 -2.93 11.81 -3.30
CA GLU A 84 -3.20 12.58 -4.53
C GLU A 84 -2.64 13.99 -4.47
N VAL A 85 -2.58 14.60 -3.28
CA VAL A 85 -1.85 15.86 -3.05
C VAL A 85 -0.38 15.70 -3.39
N LEU A 86 0.25 14.64 -2.92
CA LEU A 86 1.68 14.37 -3.13
C LEU A 86 2.00 14.05 -4.60
N GLU A 87 1.05 13.51 -5.37
CA GLU A 87 1.22 13.25 -6.81
C GLU A 87 1.49 14.54 -7.64
N ASN A 88 1.21 15.71 -7.09
CA ASN A 88 1.55 16.99 -7.73
C ASN A 88 3.06 17.31 -7.72
N VAL A 89 3.85 16.58 -6.94
CA VAL A 89 5.28 16.80 -6.77
C VAL A 89 6.08 15.95 -7.75
N THR A 90 7.13 16.52 -8.30
CA THR A 90 8.07 15.85 -9.21
C THR A 90 8.69 14.61 -8.54
N GLY A 91 8.79 13.51 -9.27
CA GLY A 91 9.38 12.27 -8.75
C GLY A 91 8.49 11.47 -7.82
N ILE A 92 7.23 11.87 -7.64
CA ILE A 92 6.25 11.11 -6.84
C ILE A 92 5.28 10.38 -7.75
N GLN A 93 5.04 9.12 -7.41
CA GLN A 93 4.04 8.24 -7.99
C GLN A 93 3.16 7.69 -6.87
N ILE A 94 1.91 7.39 -7.16
CA ILE A 94 1.00 6.81 -6.16
C ILE A 94 0.43 5.50 -6.63
N THR A 95 0.16 4.61 -5.68
CA THR A 95 -0.65 3.41 -5.87
C THR A 95 -2.08 3.69 -5.44
N ARG A 96 -3.03 3.01 -6.07
CA ARG A 96 -4.47 3.21 -5.81
C ARG A 96 -5.17 1.87 -5.56
N THR A 97 -6.05 1.86 -4.58
CA THR A 97 -6.98 0.76 -4.32
C THR A 97 -8.37 1.23 -4.67
N ALA A 98 -9.06 0.54 -5.58
CA ALA A 98 -10.38 0.93 -6.11
C ALA A 98 -10.47 2.42 -6.53
N GLY A 99 -9.38 2.97 -7.09
CA GLY A 99 -9.32 4.37 -7.52
C GLY A 99 -8.97 5.39 -6.42
N ILE A 100 -8.85 4.99 -5.16
CA ILE A 100 -8.41 5.83 -4.04
C ILE A 100 -6.89 5.73 -3.90
N GLY A 101 -6.19 6.86 -3.78
CA GLY A 101 -4.75 6.89 -3.51
C GLY A 101 -4.42 6.36 -2.11
N THR A 102 -3.65 5.29 -2.01
CA THR A 102 -3.32 4.61 -0.75
C THR A 102 -1.83 4.60 -0.46
N GLY A 103 -0.99 4.43 -1.47
CA GLY A 103 0.45 4.36 -1.32
C GLY A 103 1.17 5.50 -2.07
N VAL A 104 2.31 5.91 -1.54
CA VAL A 104 3.16 6.95 -2.12
C VAL A 104 4.56 6.41 -2.33
N GLN A 105 5.09 6.63 -3.52
CA GLN A 105 6.46 6.30 -3.88
C GLN A 105 7.21 7.57 -4.25
N ILE A 106 8.34 7.79 -3.61
CA ILE A 106 9.26 8.87 -3.96
C ILE A 106 10.39 8.26 -4.77
N ARG A 107 10.51 8.69 -6.05
CA ARG A 107 11.47 8.11 -6.98
C ARG A 107 11.39 6.58 -7.03
N GLY A 108 10.17 6.05 -7.16
CA GLY A 108 9.90 4.61 -7.24
C GLY A 108 10.14 3.82 -5.96
N SER A 109 10.45 4.44 -4.84
CA SER A 109 10.61 3.77 -3.54
C SER A 109 9.41 4.08 -2.63
N ASN A 110 8.82 3.04 -2.05
CA ASN A 110 7.81 3.15 -0.99
C ASN A 110 8.42 3.26 0.41
N ALA A 111 9.76 3.16 0.51
CA ALA A 111 10.50 3.33 1.76
C ALA A 111 10.62 4.80 2.13
N ASN A 112 9.48 5.43 2.41
CA ASN A 112 9.35 6.81 2.82
C ASN A 112 9.15 6.89 4.34
N ARG A 113 9.45 8.06 4.91
CA ARG A 113 9.15 8.36 6.30
C ARG A 113 8.07 9.42 6.36
N VAL A 114 7.00 9.20 7.12
CA VAL A 114 5.94 10.17 7.37
C VAL A 114 6.09 10.75 8.76
N GLU A 115 6.20 12.06 8.83
CA GLU A 115 6.29 12.84 10.07
C GLU A 115 5.14 13.84 10.13
N ILE A 116 4.74 14.24 11.34
CA ILE A 116 3.83 15.35 11.57
C ILE A 116 4.54 16.37 12.45
N ASN A 117 4.75 17.59 11.93
CA ASN A 117 5.52 18.65 12.59
C ASN A 117 6.92 18.17 13.04
N GLY A 118 7.55 17.26 12.30
CA GLY A 118 8.85 16.66 12.60
C GLY A 118 8.84 15.52 13.62
N ALA A 119 7.70 15.17 14.20
CA ALA A 119 7.56 13.97 15.03
C ALA A 119 7.27 12.73 14.17
N SER A 120 7.90 11.60 14.52
CA SER A 120 7.65 10.33 13.86
C SER A 120 6.21 9.87 14.07
N THR A 121 5.64 9.24 13.04
CA THR A 121 4.34 8.59 13.13
C THR A 121 4.48 7.07 12.99
N VAL A 122 3.52 6.31 13.51
CA VAL A 122 3.43 4.87 13.35
C VAL A 122 2.23 4.50 12.50
N GLY A 123 2.37 3.46 11.69
CA GLY A 123 1.32 2.96 10.80
C GLY A 123 0.50 1.82 11.41
N SER A 124 -0.50 1.34 10.65
CA SER A 124 -1.43 0.28 11.05
C SER A 124 -0.88 -1.15 10.93
N GLY A 125 0.33 -1.32 10.41
CA GLY A 125 0.91 -2.64 10.13
C GLY A 125 2.36 -2.77 10.56
N ALA A 126 3.04 -3.79 10.05
CA ALA A 126 4.46 -4.07 10.35
C ALA A 126 5.44 -3.20 9.55
N GLY A 127 4.96 -2.31 8.67
CA GLY A 127 5.79 -1.39 7.88
C GLY A 127 6.38 -0.26 8.71
N ARG A 128 7.37 0.44 8.13
CA ARG A 128 8.12 1.51 8.80
C ARG A 128 7.86 2.90 8.25
N SER A 129 6.99 3.03 7.25
CA SER A 129 6.75 4.31 6.59
C SER A 129 6.06 5.34 7.48
N GLY A 130 5.47 4.93 8.57
CA GLY A 130 4.64 5.77 9.43
C GLY A 130 3.15 5.61 9.13
N MET A 131 2.35 6.61 9.50
CA MET A 131 0.91 6.65 9.28
C MET A 131 0.54 6.49 7.80
N ASN A 132 -0.52 5.76 7.50
CA ASN A 132 -1.01 5.63 6.13
C ASN A 132 -1.67 6.94 5.67
N PHE A 133 -1.48 7.30 4.42
CA PHE A 133 -2.05 8.55 3.88
C PHE A 133 -3.58 8.54 3.80
N GLU A 134 -4.19 7.37 3.74
CA GLU A 134 -5.64 7.20 3.75
C GLU A 134 -6.27 7.39 5.14
N ASP A 135 -5.47 7.27 6.22
CA ASP A 135 -5.93 7.39 7.60
C ASP A 135 -6.03 8.86 8.05
N LEU A 136 -5.45 9.80 7.30
CA LEU A 136 -5.38 11.21 7.66
C LEU A 136 -6.07 12.11 6.64
N SER A 137 -6.96 12.98 7.13
CA SER A 137 -7.63 13.95 6.27
C SER A 137 -6.73 15.12 5.89
N ALA A 138 -6.70 15.48 4.61
CA ALA A 138 -6.04 16.68 4.14
C ALA A 138 -6.58 17.98 4.77
N ALA A 139 -7.80 17.95 5.33
CA ALA A 139 -8.45 19.11 5.92
C ALA A 139 -7.81 19.65 7.20
N ILE A 140 -6.98 18.84 7.90
CA ILE A 140 -6.27 19.28 9.12
C ILE A 140 -4.81 19.68 8.86
N ILE A 141 -4.36 19.64 7.60
CA ILE A 141 -2.98 19.88 7.17
C ILE A 141 -2.87 21.24 6.50
N ALA A 142 -1.92 22.07 6.95
CA ALA A 142 -1.62 23.39 6.39
C ALA A 142 -0.60 23.35 5.25
N GLY A 143 0.31 22.37 5.28
CA GLY A 143 1.32 22.20 4.25
C GLY A 143 2.00 20.84 4.31
N VAL A 144 2.70 20.48 3.25
CA VAL A 144 3.48 19.25 3.14
C VAL A 144 4.87 19.60 2.64
N GLU A 145 5.86 19.09 3.34
CA GLU A 145 7.28 19.23 2.98
C GLU A 145 7.84 17.86 2.63
N ILE A 146 8.46 17.73 1.45
CA ILE A 146 9.05 16.49 0.97
C ILE A 146 10.55 16.66 0.79
N THR A 147 11.33 16.09 1.69
CA THR A 147 12.80 16.14 1.65
C THR A 147 13.33 14.94 0.85
N LYS A 148 13.99 15.23 -0.27
CA LYS A 148 14.61 14.21 -1.16
C LYS A 148 16.11 14.05 -0.92
N ALA A 149 16.80 15.11 -0.46
CA ALA A 149 18.21 15.08 -0.07
C ALA A 149 18.34 15.56 1.39
N PRO A 150 18.53 14.64 2.35
CA PRO A 150 18.49 14.97 3.77
C PRO A 150 19.75 15.72 4.23
N GLU A 151 19.61 16.49 5.29
CA GLU A 151 20.70 17.07 6.08
C GLU A 151 21.11 16.14 7.23
N ALA A 152 22.24 16.39 7.91
CA ALA A 152 22.66 15.55 9.04
C ALA A 152 21.67 15.57 10.22
N LYS A 153 20.93 16.68 10.41
CA LYS A 153 19.85 16.78 11.39
C LYS A 153 18.58 16.01 11.03
N THR A 154 18.36 15.67 9.75
CA THR A 154 17.19 14.90 9.29
C THR A 154 17.27 13.47 9.81
N THR A 155 16.17 12.98 10.36
CA THR A 155 16.08 11.60 10.88
C THR A 155 16.31 10.59 9.75
N GLU A 156 17.06 9.55 10.04
CA GLU A 156 17.37 8.46 9.11
C GLU A 156 16.18 7.49 8.95
N GLY A 157 16.27 6.60 7.97
CA GLY A 157 15.29 5.54 7.74
C GLY A 157 14.37 5.80 6.56
N SER A 158 14.79 6.65 5.62
CA SER A 158 13.99 7.09 4.48
C SER A 158 14.83 7.12 3.20
N ILE A 159 14.94 5.98 2.51
CA ILE A 159 15.68 5.92 1.25
C ILE A 159 14.90 6.52 0.06
N GLY A 160 13.58 6.60 0.13
CA GLY A 160 12.75 7.35 -0.81
C GLY A 160 12.84 8.85 -0.55
N GLY A 161 12.35 9.28 0.58
CA GLY A 161 12.31 10.66 1.06
C GLY A 161 11.48 10.77 2.34
N THR A 162 11.57 11.89 3.02
CA THR A 162 10.76 12.21 4.21
C THR A 162 9.61 13.11 3.83
N VAL A 163 8.40 12.74 4.21
CA VAL A 163 7.17 13.53 4.05
C VAL A 163 6.79 14.08 5.41
N ASN A 164 6.94 15.37 5.62
CA ASN A 164 6.58 16.07 6.85
C ASN A 164 5.26 16.82 6.63
N LEU A 165 4.21 16.39 7.31
CA LEU A 165 2.89 17.02 7.30
C LEU A 165 2.88 18.14 8.36
N ARG A 166 2.56 19.35 7.93
CA ARG A 166 2.57 20.52 8.81
C ARG A 166 1.13 20.91 9.18
N THR A 167 0.86 21.05 10.48
CA THR A 167 -0.41 21.58 10.99
C THR A 167 -0.36 23.09 11.13
N ILE A 168 -1.51 23.72 11.31
CA ILE A 168 -1.63 25.17 11.49
C ILE A 168 -0.99 25.57 12.82
N ARG A 169 -0.16 26.64 12.81
CA ARG A 169 0.51 27.19 13.99
C ARG A 169 -0.26 28.40 14.50
N PRO A 170 -0.77 28.39 15.75
CA PRO A 170 -1.61 29.48 16.22
C PRO A 170 -0.88 30.81 16.39
N LEU A 171 0.39 30.83 16.79
CA LEU A 171 1.13 32.11 16.93
C LEU A 171 1.49 32.73 15.57
N GLU A 172 1.37 32.00 14.48
CA GLU A 172 1.59 32.50 13.11
C GLU A 172 0.30 33.08 12.48
N LEU A 173 -0.86 32.89 13.11
CA LEU A 173 -2.10 33.48 12.61
C LEU A 173 -2.08 35.01 12.70
N SER A 174 -2.35 35.69 11.59
CA SER A 174 -2.50 37.14 11.51
C SER A 174 -3.88 37.63 11.97
N GLU A 175 -4.90 36.76 11.86
CA GLU A 175 -6.27 36.99 12.28
C GLU A 175 -6.91 35.72 12.81
N THR A 176 -8.07 35.86 13.46
CA THR A 176 -8.84 34.70 13.96
C THR A 176 -9.21 33.77 12.82
N LEU A 177 -8.81 32.51 12.91
CA LEU A 177 -9.22 31.45 12.00
C LEU A 177 -10.60 30.93 12.39
N GLY A 178 -11.54 30.94 11.47
CA GLY A 178 -12.83 30.28 11.61
C GLY A 178 -13.31 29.71 10.28
N SER A 179 -13.38 28.39 10.15
CA SER A 179 -13.83 27.75 8.92
C SER A 179 -14.72 26.52 9.19
N LEU A 180 -15.72 26.33 8.36
CA LEU A 180 -16.58 25.14 8.33
C LEU A 180 -16.81 24.76 6.87
N ARG A 181 -16.57 23.50 6.53
CA ARG A 181 -16.78 22.93 5.19
C ARG A 181 -17.72 21.73 5.28
N VAL A 182 -18.73 21.71 4.41
CA VAL A 182 -19.69 20.61 4.30
C VAL A 182 -19.76 20.20 2.84
N GLN A 183 -19.57 18.90 2.58
CA GLN A 183 -19.53 18.34 1.24
C GLN A 183 -20.28 17.01 1.17
N GLY A 184 -20.68 16.64 -0.07
CA GLY A 184 -21.19 15.32 -0.40
C GLY A 184 -20.38 14.74 -1.54
N GLU A 185 -20.04 13.45 -1.47
CA GLU A 185 -19.34 12.71 -2.54
C GLU A 185 -20.25 11.62 -3.10
N ASP A 186 -20.29 11.52 -4.42
CA ASP A 186 -21.02 10.51 -5.19
C ASP A 186 -20.05 9.74 -6.08
N SER A 187 -20.18 8.43 -6.11
CA SER A 187 -19.31 7.51 -6.84
C SER A 187 -20.12 6.75 -7.91
N SER A 188 -19.53 6.55 -9.09
CA SER A 188 -20.26 6.03 -10.27
C SER A 188 -20.65 4.56 -10.16
N LEU A 189 -19.91 3.76 -9.41
CA LEU A 189 -20.13 2.31 -9.27
C LEU A 189 -20.79 1.91 -7.95
N THR A 190 -20.89 2.82 -6.97
CA THR A 190 -21.54 2.52 -5.70
C THR A 190 -23.06 2.69 -5.79
N THR A 191 -23.79 2.02 -4.91
CA THR A 191 -25.26 2.08 -4.85
C THR A 191 -25.79 2.84 -3.63
N ASP A 192 -24.92 3.25 -2.72
CA ASP A 192 -25.31 3.80 -1.41
C ASP A 192 -25.55 5.32 -1.41
N GLY A 193 -25.39 5.95 -2.57
CA GLY A 193 -25.67 7.37 -2.79
C GLY A 193 -24.61 8.30 -2.20
N VAL A 194 -25.00 9.55 -1.95
CA VAL A 194 -24.08 10.63 -1.58
C VAL A 194 -23.54 10.45 -0.16
N GLN A 195 -22.21 10.41 -0.01
CA GLN A 195 -21.52 10.25 1.26
C GLN A 195 -21.09 11.61 1.85
N PRO A 196 -21.25 11.83 3.16
CA PRO A 196 -20.96 13.11 3.81
C PRO A 196 -19.47 13.30 4.09
N ARG A 197 -19.01 14.56 3.94
CA ARG A 197 -17.72 15.05 4.42
C ARG A 197 -17.90 16.37 5.13
N ILE A 198 -17.42 16.46 6.35
CA ILE A 198 -17.52 17.65 7.19
C ILE A 198 -16.15 17.94 7.77
N SER A 199 -15.68 19.17 7.66
CA SER A 199 -14.45 19.61 8.33
C SER A 199 -14.55 21.04 8.80
N GLY A 200 -13.77 21.39 9.80
CA GLY A 200 -13.71 22.74 10.32
C GLY A 200 -12.46 23.00 11.15
N ALA A 201 -12.12 24.25 11.27
CA ALA A 201 -11.02 24.71 12.11
C ALA A 201 -11.39 26.01 12.80
N TYR A 202 -10.91 26.17 14.03
CA TYR A 202 -10.96 27.41 14.78
C TYR A 202 -9.60 27.66 15.45
N GLY A 203 -9.11 28.87 15.36
CA GLY A 203 -7.85 29.24 16.00
C GLY A 203 -7.72 30.74 16.23
N ASP A 204 -6.97 31.09 17.25
CA ASP A 204 -6.69 32.48 17.60
C ASP A 204 -5.42 32.56 18.45
N ASN A 205 -4.88 33.75 18.57
CA ASN A 205 -3.80 34.06 19.50
C ASN A 205 -4.07 35.38 20.23
N TRP A 206 -3.54 35.46 21.44
CA TRP A 206 -3.77 36.59 22.35
C TRP A 206 -2.47 37.00 23.01
N GLU A 207 -2.26 38.31 23.12
CA GLU A 207 -1.22 38.94 23.94
C GLU A 207 -1.73 39.14 25.37
N THR A 208 -0.93 38.78 26.34
CA THR A 208 -1.18 38.96 27.77
C THR A 208 0.05 39.48 28.47
N ASP A 209 -0.12 39.93 29.73
CA ASP A 209 1.03 40.34 30.56
C ASP A 209 2.05 39.21 30.80
N SER A 210 1.68 37.96 30.57
CA SER A 210 2.54 36.78 30.75
C SER A 210 3.17 36.28 29.45
N GLY A 211 2.86 36.89 28.33
CA GLY A 211 3.32 36.52 27.00
C GLY A 211 2.16 36.25 26.00
N ARG A 212 2.51 35.78 24.85
CA ARG A 212 1.58 35.46 23.75
C ARG A 212 1.17 34.01 23.77
N PHE A 213 -0.15 33.74 23.76
CA PHE A 213 -0.74 32.43 23.70
C PHE A 213 -1.47 32.25 22.38
N GLY A 214 -1.48 31.04 21.88
CA GLY A 214 -2.26 30.66 20.72
C GLY A 214 -2.81 29.25 20.82
N VAL A 215 -3.97 29.04 20.24
CA VAL A 215 -4.61 27.72 20.12
C VAL A 215 -5.26 27.57 18.76
N VAL A 216 -5.11 26.39 18.17
CA VAL A 216 -5.85 25.95 16.98
C VAL A 216 -6.43 24.59 17.27
N VAL A 217 -7.72 24.43 16.92
CA VAL A 217 -8.39 23.13 16.90
C VAL A 217 -8.97 22.93 15.50
N SER A 218 -8.63 21.82 14.86
CA SER A 218 -9.21 21.41 13.58
C SER A 218 -9.71 19.98 13.65
N GLY A 219 -10.77 19.70 12.92
CA GLY A 219 -11.36 18.37 12.89
C GLY A 219 -12.06 18.07 11.60
N SER A 220 -12.18 16.77 11.29
CA SER A 220 -12.91 16.29 10.13
C SER A 220 -13.59 14.96 10.40
N TYR A 221 -14.73 14.78 9.75
CA TYR A 221 -15.42 13.52 9.59
C TYR A 221 -15.64 13.28 8.11
N THR A 222 -15.23 12.13 7.62
CA THR A 222 -15.35 11.76 6.21
C THR A 222 -15.89 10.35 6.12
N LYS A 223 -16.97 10.18 5.35
CA LYS A 223 -17.39 8.89 4.84
C LYS A 223 -17.11 8.87 3.34
N GLN A 224 -16.48 7.80 2.85
CA GLN A 224 -16.13 7.64 1.45
C GLN A 224 -16.35 6.19 1.03
N GLU A 225 -16.89 6.00 -0.15
CA GLU A 225 -17.09 4.69 -0.75
C GLU A 225 -16.39 4.61 -2.09
N ALA A 226 -15.84 3.43 -2.39
CA ALA A 226 -15.28 3.13 -3.69
C ALA A 226 -15.56 1.68 -4.06
N THR A 227 -15.91 1.46 -5.31
CA THR A 227 -16.17 0.13 -5.86
C THR A 227 -15.19 -0.15 -6.98
N SER A 228 -14.70 -1.38 -7.02
CA SER A 228 -13.88 -1.91 -8.10
C SER A 228 -14.48 -3.21 -8.60
N PHE A 229 -14.62 -3.32 -9.92
CA PHE A 229 -15.00 -4.56 -10.56
C PHE A 229 -13.76 -5.15 -11.26
N ARG A 230 -13.39 -6.38 -10.87
CA ARG A 230 -12.11 -7.00 -11.28
C ARG A 230 -12.32 -8.37 -11.93
N PRO A 231 -12.65 -8.42 -13.23
CA PRO A 231 -12.62 -9.67 -13.98
C PRO A 231 -11.18 -10.13 -14.23
N ARG A 232 -10.99 -11.45 -14.15
CA ARG A 232 -9.68 -12.08 -14.30
C ARG A 232 -9.77 -13.43 -14.98
N VAL A 233 -8.76 -13.76 -15.78
CA VAL A 233 -8.55 -15.10 -16.34
C VAL A 233 -7.20 -15.63 -15.89
N ASP A 234 -7.18 -16.88 -15.45
CA ASP A 234 -5.98 -17.65 -15.15
C ASP A 234 -5.80 -18.76 -16.17
N ARG A 235 -4.58 -18.93 -16.63
CA ARG A 235 -4.22 -19.92 -17.65
C ARG A 235 -3.17 -20.92 -17.20
N ASP A 236 -2.81 -20.92 -15.92
CA ASP A 236 -1.89 -21.90 -15.35
C ASP A 236 -2.41 -23.32 -15.56
N GLY A 237 -1.55 -24.20 -16.05
CA GLY A 237 -1.92 -25.57 -16.33
C GLY A 237 -2.97 -25.76 -17.43
N SER A 238 -3.20 -24.74 -18.27
CA SER A 238 -4.20 -24.75 -19.33
C SER A 238 -3.65 -25.12 -20.72
N LEU A 239 -2.42 -25.60 -20.82
CA LEU A 239 -1.84 -26.02 -22.09
C LEU A 239 -2.57 -27.25 -22.64
N VAL A 240 -3.12 -27.12 -23.84
CA VAL A 240 -3.76 -28.21 -24.60
C VAL A 240 -2.84 -28.57 -25.77
N GLU A 241 -2.15 -29.71 -25.62
CA GLU A 241 -1.23 -30.20 -26.63
C GLU A 241 -1.94 -30.95 -27.77
N ASN A 242 -1.65 -30.58 -29.00
CA ASN A 242 -2.18 -31.22 -30.19
C ASN A 242 -1.79 -32.72 -30.27
N VAL A 243 -0.54 -33.05 -30.00
CA VAL A 243 -0.03 -34.44 -30.05
C VAL A 243 -0.72 -35.35 -29.02
N ASN A 244 -1.13 -34.80 -27.90
CA ASN A 244 -1.73 -35.54 -26.81
C ASN A 244 -3.26 -35.51 -26.86
N ALA A 245 -3.82 -34.97 -27.92
CA ALA A 245 -5.25 -34.94 -28.13
C ALA A 245 -5.89 -36.33 -27.92
N ASP A 246 -5.18 -37.40 -28.11
CA ASP A 246 -5.64 -38.77 -27.94
C ASP A 246 -5.14 -39.44 -26.64
N VAL A 247 -4.25 -38.85 -25.90
CA VAL A 247 -3.54 -39.47 -24.76
C VAL A 247 -4.08 -39.07 -23.39
N TYR A 248 -4.73 -37.96 -23.30
CA TYR A 248 -5.17 -37.40 -22.01
C TYR A 248 -6.44 -38.01 -21.48
N ARG A 249 -6.50 -39.33 -21.34
CA ARG A 249 -7.78 -39.88 -20.93
C ARG A 249 -7.64 -41.16 -20.14
N ASN A 250 -8.29 -41.17 -19.01
CA ASN A 250 -8.55 -42.37 -18.24
C ASN A 250 -9.63 -43.18 -18.96
N GLY A 251 -9.26 -44.08 -19.82
CA GLY A 251 -10.21 -44.91 -20.51
C GLY A 251 -9.62 -45.62 -21.72
N SER A 252 -10.41 -46.41 -22.40
CA SER A 252 -9.97 -47.04 -23.65
C SER A 252 -9.77 -45.94 -24.72
N LEU A 253 -8.91 -46.18 -25.72
CA LEU A 253 -8.71 -45.28 -26.84
C LEU A 253 -10.02 -44.93 -27.57
N GLU A 254 -11.01 -45.82 -27.51
CA GLU A 254 -12.33 -45.67 -28.10
C GLU A 254 -13.19 -44.68 -27.28
N ASP A 255 -13.17 -44.79 -25.96
CA ASP A 255 -13.81 -43.80 -25.07
C ASP A 255 -13.19 -42.43 -25.19
N GLN A 256 -11.90 -42.37 -25.36
CA GLN A 256 -11.13 -41.15 -25.54
C GLN A 256 -11.51 -40.44 -26.83
N ALA A 257 -11.63 -41.14 -27.94
CA ALA A 257 -12.01 -40.55 -29.23
C ALA A 257 -13.44 -40.00 -29.24
N THR A 258 -14.35 -40.60 -28.44
CA THR A 258 -15.76 -40.16 -28.34
C THR A 258 -15.98 -39.03 -27.34
N LYS A 259 -15.10 -38.87 -26.37
CA LYS A 259 -15.22 -37.84 -25.31
C LYS A 259 -14.58 -36.51 -25.66
N ARG A 260 -13.79 -36.43 -26.72
CA ARG A 260 -13.10 -35.22 -27.13
C ARG A 260 -13.81 -34.57 -28.33
N PRO A 261 -14.32 -33.34 -28.15
CA PRO A 261 -15.16 -32.78 -29.21
C PRO A 261 -14.37 -32.25 -30.42
N VAL A 262 -13.15 -31.71 -30.23
CA VAL A 262 -12.35 -31.16 -31.33
C VAL A 262 -10.86 -31.29 -31.04
N ALA A 263 -10.12 -31.90 -31.97
CA ALA A 263 -8.66 -31.84 -31.99
C ALA A 263 -8.26 -30.64 -32.83
N GLN A 264 -7.68 -29.61 -32.23
CA GLN A 264 -7.01 -28.56 -32.96
C GLN A 264 -5.72 -29.13 -33.59
N SER A 265 -5.29 -28.57 -34.71
CA SER A 265 -4.06 -28.97 -35.39
C SER A 265 -2.80 -28.29 -34.82
N PHE A 266 -2.93 -27.59 -33.72
CA PHE A 266 -1.88 -26.85 -33.03
C PHE A 266 -2.10 -26.89 -31.52
N ASP A 267 -1.02 -26.67 -30.75
CA ASP A 267 -1.09 -26.52 -29.32
C ASP A 267 -1.65 -25.15 -28.96
N PHE A 268 -2.41 -25.06 -27.86
CA PHE A 268 -2.96 -23.77 -27.41
C PHE A 268 -3.11 -23.70 -25.89
N LEU A 269 -3.13 -22.45 -25.39
CA LEU A 269 -3.50 -22.17 -24.02
C LEU A 269 -5.03 -22.03 -23.92
N GLY A 270 -5.64 -22.88 -23.10
CA GLY A 270 -7.06 -22.78 -22.74
C GLY A 270 -7.28 -21.77 -21.61
N VAL A 271 -8.24 -22.09 -20.75
CA VAL A 271 -8.59 -21.31 -19.56
C VAL A 271 -8.64 -22.24 -18.36
N GLN A 272 -8.01 -21.87 -17.25
CA GLN A 272 -8.02 -22.63 -16.01
C GLN A 272 -9.09 -22.13 -15.04
N PHE A 273 -9.07 -20.83 -14.75
CA PHE A 273 -10.06 -20.14 -13.94
C PHE A 273 -10.56 -18.89 -14.62
N LEU A 274 -11.82 -18.61 -14.40
CA LEU A 274 -12.46 -17.33 -14.77
C LEU A 274 -13.08 -16.75 -13.51
N ASN A 275 -12.69 -15.52 -13.18
CA ASN A 275 -13.18 -14.85 -11.98
C ASN A 275 -13.83 -13.53 -12.33
N GLN A 276 -14.93 -13.22 -11.67
CA GLN A 276 -15.51 -11.90 -11.56
C GLN A 276 -15.58 -11.54 -10.10
N GLU A 277 -14.88 -10.48 -9.72
CA GLU A 277 -14.81 -10.02 -8.35
C GLU A 277 -15.28 -8.58 -8.28
N LEU A 278 -16.16 -8.31 -7.34
CA LEU A 278 -16.58 -6.98 -6.97
C LEU A 278 -16.05 -6.69 -5.59
N GLU A 279 -15.32 -5.60 -5.44
CA GLU A 279 -14.82 -5.11 -4.17
C GLU A 279 -15.48 -3.78 -3.85
N ASN A 280 -16.12 -3.71 -2.71
CA ASN A 280 -16.63 -2.45 -2.13
C ASN A 280 -15.79 -2.07 -0.93
N PHE A 281 -15.32 -0.84 -0.94
CA PHE A 281 -14.58 -0.23 0.17
C PHE A 281 -15.41 0.91 0.76
N GLU A 282 -15.59 0.89 2.05
CA GLU A 282 -16.20 1.96 2.81
C GLU A 282 -15.18 2.46 3.84
N TYR A 283 -14.84 3.74 3.77
CA TYR A 283 -13.93 4.40 4.69
C TYR A 283 -14.73 5.36 5.56
N GLU A 284 -14.64 5.20 6.85
CA GLU A 284 -15.14 6.17 7.82
C GLU A 284 -13.98 6.68 8.66
N THR A 285 -13.65 7.97 8.50
CA THR A 285 -12.47 8.56 9.12
C THR A 285 -12.86 9.79 9.93
N THR A 286 -12.44 9.80 11.19
CA THR A 286 -12.55 10.95 12.09
C THR A 286 -11.18 11.42 12.50
N ASN A 287 -10.90 12.71 12.34
CA ASN A 287 -9.64 13.33 12.73
C ASN A 287 -9.88 14.52 13.64
N LEU A 288 -8.99 14.68 14.61
CA LEU A 288 -8.91 15.84 15.49
C LEU A 288 -7.45 16.25 15.63
N ALA A 289 -7.11 17.49 15.30
CA ALA A 289 -5.79 18.05 15.56
C ALA A 289 -5.94 19.31 16.42
N THR A 290 -5.11 19.42 17.45
CA THR A 290 -5.06 20.57 18.36
C THR A 290 -3.62 20.97 18.55
N THR A 291 -3.34 22.24 18.34
CA THR A 291 -2.03 22.86 18.61
C THR A 291 -2.21 23.98 19.61
N PHE A 292 -1.40 23.96 20.65
CA PHE A 292 -1.27 25.04 21.63
C PHE A 292 0.16 25.56 21.62
N GLU A 293 0.33 26.88 21.54
CA GLU A 293 1.64 27.54 21.64
C GLU A 293 1.62 28.62 22.69
N PHE A 294 2.74 28.80 23.37
CA PHE A 294 2.96 29.84 24.37
C PHE A 294 4.36 30.44 24.24
N ALA A 295 4.45 31.72 23.98
CA ALA A 295 5.67 32.50 23.95
C ALA A 295 5.66 33.51 25.12
N PRO A 296 6.34 33.21 26.25
CA PRO A 296 6.41 34.11 27.40
C PRO A 296 7.18 35.40 27.07
N ASN A 297 8.09 35.36 26.11
CA ASN A 297 8.85 36.48 25.58
C ASN A 297 9.30 36.16 24.14
N ALA A 298 10.07 37.05 23.52
CA ALA A 298 10.57 36.86 22.16
C ALA A 298 11.59 35.69 22.02
N ASP A 299 12.22 35.31 23.12
CA ASP A 299 13.32 34.33 23.12
C ASP A 299 12.86 32.91 23.43
N MET A 300 11.62 32.73 23.87
CA MET A 300 11.11 31.42 24.32
C MET A 300 9.76 31.12 23.70
N LYS A 301 9.62 29.91 23.22
CA LYS A 301 8.35 29.36 22.73
C LYS A 301 8.16 27.92 23.24
N PHE A 302 7.00 27.62 23.74
CA PHE A 302 6.56 26.26 24.10
C PHE A 302 5.42 25.86 23.21
N PHE A 303 5.35 24.57 22.87
CA PHE A 303 4.29 24.04 22.03
C PHE A 303 3.81 22.67 22.52
N PHE A 304 2.54 22.41 22.25
CA PHE A 304 1.92 21.11 22.45
C PHE A 304 1.04 20.82 21.24
N ASP A 305 1.28 19.68 20.60
CA ASP A 305 0.47 19.17 19.50
C ASP A 305 -0.20 17.86 19.93
N ALA A 306 -1.48 17.67 19.58
CA ALA A 306 -2.24 16.46 19.76
C ALA A 306 -3.02 16.16 18.47
N ILE A 307 -2.78 15.00 17.88
CA ILE A 307 -3.48 14.53 16.68
C ILE A 307 -4.04 13.16 16.99
N ILE A 308 -5.35 13.02 16.79
CA ILE A 308 -6.09 11.79 17.07
C ILE A 308 -6.86 11.44 15.81
N THR A 309 -6.69 10.22 15.33
CA THR A 309 -7.35 9.70 14.14
C THR A 309 -7.98 8.36 14.48
N SER A 310 -9.23 8.19 14.06
CA SER A 310 -9.91 6.90 14.06
C SER A 310 -10.43 6.62 12.66
N GLN A 311 -10.05 5.48 12.11
CA GLN A 311 -10.52 5.03 10.81
C GLN A 311 -11.08 3.62 10.90
N GLU A 312 -12.27 3.44 10.32
CA GLU A 312 -12.81 2.15 9.96
C GLU A 312 -12.81 2.05 8.43
N ARG A 313 -12.10 1.05 7.91
CA ARG A 313 -12.12 0.68 6.50
C ARG A 313 -12.77 -0.68 6.39
N ARG A 314 -14.04 -0.71 6.01
CA ARG A 314 -14.75 -1.93 5.65
C ARG A 314 -14.39 -2.33 4.22
N GLN A 315 -14.25 -3.60 3.98
CA GLN A 315 -14.07 -4.19 2.64
C GLN A 315 -15.01 -5.38 2.50
N ASP A 316 -15.87 -5.32 1.49
CA ASP A 316 -16.69 -6.45 1.07
C ASP A 316 -16.24 -6.88 -0.32
N SER A 317 -15.81 -8.14 -0.45
CA SER A 317 -15.46 -8.73 -1.73
C SER A 317 -16.44 -9.85 -2.06
N THR A 318 -17.03 -9.79 -3.24
CA THR A 318 -17.89 -10.85 -3.77
C THR A 318 -17.28 -11.39 -5.05
N ARG A 319 -16.96 -12.67 -5.04
CA ARG A 319 -16.31 -13.34 -6.17
C ARG A 319 -17.17 -14.47 -6.71
N VAL A 320 -17.35 -14.46 -8.03
CA VAL A 320 -17.91 -15.58 -8.81
C VAL A 320 -16.77 -16.22 -9.59
N GLN A 321 -16.57 -17.51 -9.41
CA GLN A 321 -15.49 -18.25 -10.04
C GLN A 321 -16.01 -19.45 -10.81
N ALA A 322 -15.63 -19.54 -12.09
CA ALA A 322 -15.64 -20.78 -12.86
C ALA A 322 -14.28 -21.45 -12.68
N SER A 323 -14.26 -22.62 -12.06
CA SER A 323 -13.03 -23.41 -11.81
C SER A 323 -13.14 -24.80 -12.42
N GLY A 324 -12.04 -25.56 -12.45
CA GLY A 324 -12.00 -26.88 -13.11
C GLY A 324 -12.12 -26.80 -14.62
N VAL A 325 -12.10 -25.59 -15.21
CA VAL A 325 -12.32 -25.42 -16.66
C VAL A 325 -11.12 -25.81 -17.51
N SER A 326 -9.93 -25.94 -16.88
CA SER A 326 -8.71 -26.38 -17.54
C SER A 326 -8.59 -27.89 -17.65
N SER A 327 -9.44 -28.65 -16.97
CA SER A 327 -9.37 -30.11 -17.06
C SER A 327 -9.49 -30.56 -18.51
N VAL A 328 -8.60 -31.44 -18.90
CA VAL A 328 -8.60 -32.04 -20.25
C VAL A 328 -9.80 -32.93 -20.50
N LEU A 329 -10.50 -33.33 -19.44
CA LEU A 329 -11.72 -34.12 -19.48
C LEU A 329 -12.94 -33.23 -19.75
N ASN A 330 -12.87 -31.95 -19.46
CA ASN A 330 -13.88 -30.97 -19.81
C ASN A 330 -13.87 -30.68 -21.32
N TYR A 331 -15.02 -30.45 -21.89
CA TYR A 331 -15.13 -30.05 -23.28
C TYR A 331 -14.87 -28.55 -23.42
N ASN A 332 -13.59 -28.16 -23.37
CA ASN A 332 -13.18 -26.82 -23.73
C ASN A 332 -13.22 -26.67 -25.25
N LEU A 333 -14.17 -25.90 -25.74
CA LEU A 333 -14.49 -25.71 -27.15
C LEU A 333 -14.21 -24.25 -27.58
N PRO A 334 -12.94 -23.87 -27.75
CA PRO A 334 -12.63 -22.56 -28.31
C PRO A 334 -13.15 -22.42 -29.72
N THR A 335 -13.78 -21.28 -30.03
CA THR A 335 -14.26 -20.94 -31.37
C THR A 335 -13.33 -19.93 -32.05
N GLU A 336 -12.59 -19.13 -31.26
CA GLU A 336 -11.62 -18.16 -31.74
C GLU A 336 -10.32 -18.25 -30.90
N PHE A 337 -9.20 -17.93 -31.57
CA PHE A 337 -7.86 -17.93 -30.98
C PHE A 337 -7.14 -16.63 -31.33
N GLU A 338 -6.20 -16.27 -30.49
CA GLU A 338 -5.22 -15.23 -30.76
C GLU A 338 -3.81 -15.83 -30.70
N THR A 339 -2.88 -15.27 -31.47
CA THR A 339 -1.46 -15.63 -31.35
C THR A 339 -0.83 -14.73 -30.30
N VAL A 340 -0.36 -15.32 -29.22
CA VAL A 340 0.34 -14.62 -28.15
C VAL A 340 1.84 -14.83 -28.36
N ASP A 341 2.56 -13.73 -28.49
CA ASP A 341 4.04 -13.70 -28.45
C ASP A 341 4.46 -13.25 -27.04
N PHE A 342 5.08 -14.16 -26.30
CA PHE A 342 5.51 -13.85 -24.92
C PHE A 342 6.79 -13.01 -24.87
N GLY A 343 7.43 -12.73 -26.02
CA GLY A 343 8.66 -11.98 -26.05
C GLY A 343 9.82 -12.69 -25.37
N SER A 344 10.63 -11.94 -24.63
CA SER A 344 11.78 -12.50 -23.92
C SER A 344 11.79 -12.09 -22.44
N LEU A 345 12.32 -12.96 -21.59
CA LEU A 345 12.59 -12.69 -20.19
C LEU A 345 14.12 -12.80 -19.99
N ASP A 346 14.78 -11.71 -19.59
CA ASP A 346 16.24 -11.60 -19.41
C ASP A 346 17.05 -12.13 -20.61
N GLY A 347 16.56 -11.83 -21.80
CA GLY A 347 17.21 -12.23 -23.05
C GLY A 347 16.94 -13.68 -23.49
N VAL A 348 16.14 -14.43 -22.75
CA VAL A 348 15.63 -15.75 -23.15
C VAL A 348 14.30 -15.57 -23.87
N ASP A 349 14.26 -15.90 -25.16
CA ASP A 349 13.02 -15.90 -25.95
C ASP A 349 12.04 -16.95 -25.40
N LEU A 350 10.82 -16.54 -25.05
CA LEU A 350 9.77 -17.41 -24.50
C LEU A 350 8.93 -18.09 -25.59
N GLY A 351 8.95 -17.56 -26.82
CA GLY A 351 8.21 -18.08 -27.96
C GLY A 351 6.77 -17.61 -28.04
N SER A 352 6.03 -18.18 -28.98
CA SER A 352 4.63 -17.81 -29.27
C SER A 352 3.73 -19.04 -29.26
N ILE A 353 2.48 -18.87 -28.88
CA ILE A 353 1.47 -19.90 -28.87
C ILE A 353 0.09 -19.33 -29.22
N GLN A 354 -0.83 -20.18 -29.65
CA GLN A 354 -2.23 -19.81 -29.76
C GLN A 354 -2.87 -19.81 -28.37
N ALA A 355 -3.70 -18.82 -28.05
CA ALA A 355 -4.50 -18.78 -26.82
C ALA A 355 -5.98 -18.68 -27.17
N ALA A 356 -6.80 -19.41 -26.44
CA ALA A 356 -8.25 -19.37 -26.60
C ALA A 356 -8.79 -17.97 -26.27
N LEU A 357 -9.53 -17.38 -27.20
CA LEU A 357 -10.11 -16.04 -27.08
C LEU A 357 -11.61 -16.08 -26.78
N ARG A 358 -12.36 -16.94 -27.46
CA ARG A 358 -13.78 -17.18 -27.25
C ARG A 358 -14.09 -18.63 -27.29
N GLY A 359 -15.10 -19.06 -26.55
CA GLY A 359 -15.53 -20.43 -26.57
C GLY A 359 -16.49 -20.82 -25.46
N THR A 360 -16.75 -22.12 -25.35
CA THR A 360 -17.53 -22.72 -24.28
C THR A 360 -16.74 -23.80 -23.59
N VAL A 361 -17.08 -24.06 -22.33
CA VAL A 361 -16.61 -25.21 -21.56
C VAL A 361 -17.83 -26.02 -21.14
N GLN A 362 -17.89 -27.26 -21.57
CA GLN A 362 -19.04 -28.13 -21.32
C GLN A 362 -18.66 -29.21 -20.29
N PRO A 363 -19.62 -29.73 -19.54
CA PRO A 363 -19.40 -30.87 -18.65
C PRO A 363 -18.88 -32.11 -19.40
N ASN A 364 -18.15 -32.96 -18.69
CA ASN A 364 -17.61 -34.19 -19.20
C ASN A 364 -18.71 -35.24 -19.45
N LEU A 365 -18.59 -36.02 -20.53
CA LEU A 365 -19.50 -37.14 -20.84
C LEU A 365 -19.20 -38.41 -20.01
N GLY A 366 -18.10 -38.43 -19.28
CA GLY A 366 -17.73 -39.56 -18.41
C GLY A 366 -18.23 -39.39 -16.98
N VAL A 367 -18.18 -40.43 -16.21
CA VAL A 367 -18.28 -40.37 -14.75
C VAL A 367 -16.88 -40.05 -14.26
N ASP A 368 -16.65 -38.80 -14.01
CA ASP A 368 -15.33 -38.29 -13.57
C ASP A 368 -15.53 -37.04 -12.73
N ASP A 369 -14.63 -36.85 -11.77
CA ASP A 369 -14.70 -35.80 -10.76
C ASP A 369 -14.25 -34.39 -11.25
N ASP A 370 -13.89 -34.27 -12.52
CA ASP A 370 -13.27 -33.03 -13.07
C ASP A 370 -14.25 -32.21 -13.93
N ASP A 371 -15.49 -32.06 -13.52
CA ASP A 371 -16.45 -31.19 -14.18
C ASP A 371 -16.22 -29.70 -13.88
N PRO A 372 -16.66 -28.81 -14.80
CA PRO A 372 -16.57 -27.36 -14.56
C PRO A 372 -17.38 -26.92 -13.35
N ASN A 373 -16.78 -26.21 -12.46
CA ASN A 373 -17.33 -25.78 -11.16
C ASN A 373 -17.72 -24.31 -11.14
N LEU A 374 -18.84 -24.02 -10.49
CA LEU A 374 -19.27 -22.67 -10.17
C LEU A 374 -19.23 -22.45 -8.67
N ARG A 375 -18.44 -21.44 -8.23
CA ARG A 375 -18.23 -21.09 -6.83
C ARG A 375 -18.55 -19.65 -6.58
N PHE A 376 -19.04 -19.38 -5.37
CA PHE A 376 -19.36 -18.03 -4.90
C PHE A 376 -18.63 -17.78 -3.58
N ASN A 377 -17.89 -16.68 -3.51
CA ASN A 377 -17.26 -16.23 -2.28
C ASN A 377 -17.89 -14.91 -1.84
N SER A 378 -18.08 -14.79 -0.55
CA SER A 378 -18.34 -13.51 0.13
C SER A 378 -17.29 -13.35 1.23
N ASP A 379 -16.46 -12.34 1.10
CA ASP A 379 -15.44 -11.96 2.08
C ASP A 379 -15.80 -10.57 2.63
N THR A 380 -16.11 -10.54 3.91
CA THR A 380 -16.46 -9.32 4.62
C THR A 380 -15.44 -9.09 5.72
N GLY A 381 -14.75 -7.97 5.63
CA GLY A 381 -13.72 -7.61 6.60
C GLY A 381 -13.71 -6.14 6.94
N ALA A 382 -12.94 -5.79 7.95
CA ALA A 382 -12.66 -4.42 8.29
C ALA A 382 -11.21 -4.27 8.77
N ARG A 383 -10.66 -3.08 8.57
CA ARG A 383 -9.49 -2.60 9.28
C ARG A 383 -9.92 -1.41 10.11
N VAL A 384 -9.86 -1.55 11.42
CA VAL A 384 -10.17 -0.47 12.37
C VAL A 384 -8.86 -0.02 12.99
N THR A 385 -8.48 1.23 12.77
CA THR A 385 -7.21 1.81 13.21
C THR A 385 -7.46 3.06 14.03
N ASP A 386 -6.97 3.07 15.25
CA ASP A 386 -6.97 4.22 16.16
C ASP A 386 -5.52 4.70 16.32
N THR A 387 -5.20 5.90 15.83
CA THR A 387 -3.86 6.47 15.88
C THR A 387 -3.83 7.76 16.68
N GLN A 388 -2.81 7.93 17.52
CA GLN A 388 -2.60 9.11 18.34
C GLN A 388 -1.15 9.57 18.22
N VAL A 389 -0.96 10.88 18.07
CA VAL A 389 0.35 11.53 18.07
C VAL A 389 0.31 12.69 19.03
N PHE A 390 1.18 12.67 20.03
CA PHE A 390 1.35 13.78 20.98
C PHE A 390 2.79 14.27 20.91
N ARG A 391 2.96 15.59 20.96
CA ARG A 391 4.25 16.25 20.93
C ARG A 391 4.25 17.42 21.90
N LEU A 392 5.25 17.50 22.75
CA LEU A 392 5.46 18.60 23.69
C LEU A 392 6.91 19.04 23.60
N GLY A 393 7.13 20.34 23.43
CA GLY A 393 8.48 20.85 23.36
C GLY A 393 8.58 22.34 23.65
N GLY A 394 9.80 22.82 23.56
CA GLY A 394 10.11 24.22 23.71
C GLY A 394 11.37 24.61 22.95
N GLU A 395 11.40 25.85 22.57
CA GLU A 395 12.49 26.52 21.86
C GLU A 395 13.01 27.68 22.70
N TRP A 396 14.30 27.86 22.69
CA TRP A 396 14.95 29.02 23.30
C TRP A 396 16.00 29.59 22.36
N GLN A 397 15.92 30.89 22.16
CA GLN A 397 16.84 31.68 21.33
C GLN A 397 17.67 32.61 22.24
N GLY A 398 18.96 32.28 22.41
CA GLY A 398 19.92 33.16 23.00
C GLY A 398 20.57 34.07 21.95
N GLU A 399 21.63 34.80 22.34
CA GLU A 399 22.37 35.71 21.47
C GLU A 399 23.04 34.95 20.31
N ASP A 400 23.77 33.88 20.61
CA ASP A 400 24.49 33.07 19.63
C ASP A 400 24.07 31.59 19.66
N LEU A 401 23.08 31.20 20.46
CA LEU A 401 22.69 29.82 20.65
C LEU A 401 21.17 29.66 20.59
N PHE A 402 20.72 28.80 19.69
CA PHE A 402 19.34 28.31 19.65
C PHE A 402 19.30 26.89 20.20
N ILE A 403 18.30 26.57 21.01
CA ILE A 403 18.06 25.21 21.53
C ILE A 403 16.58 24.88 21.34
N SER A 404 16.31 23.70 20.78
CA SER A 404 14.98 23.07 20.72
C SER A 404 15.03 21.73 21.43
N ALA A 405 14.06 21.46 22.29
CA ALA A 405 13.92 20.17 22.94
C ALA A 405 12.47 19.71 22.92
N GLU A 406 12.26 18.43 22.62
CA GLU A 406 10.92 17.86 22.53
C GLU A 406 10.86 16.42 22.99
N VAL A 407 9.67 16.03 23.44
CA VAL A 407 9.25 14.65 23.63
C VAL A 407 8.03 14.40 22.75
N SER A 408 7.99 13.24 22.12
CA SER A 408 6.84 12.83 21.33
C SER A 408 6.50 11.37 21.58
N THR A 409 5.23 11.04 21.46
CA THR A 409 4.73 9.67 21.46
C THR A 409 3.73 9.52 20.35
N SER A 410 3.85 8.42 19.62
CA SER A 410 2.90 8.01 18.56
C SER A 410 2.48 6.58 18.85
N SER A 411 1.18 6.29 18.78
CA SER A 411 0.65 4.93 18.92
C SER A 411 -0.44 4.66 17.90
N SER A 412 -0.55 3.40 17.48
CA SER A 412 -1.58 2.93 16.55
C SER A 412 -2.05 1.54 17.00
N ASP A 413 -3.33 1.42 17.31
CA ASP A 413 -4.02 0.17 17.60
C ASP A 413 -4.83 -0.21 16.36
N THR A 414 -4.54 -1.37 15.76
CA THR A 414 -5.23 -1.85 14.55
C THR A 414 -5.86 -3.20 14.80
N ARG A 415 -7.11 -3.35 14.39
CA ARG A 415 -7.85 -4.61 14.41
C ARG A 415 -8.36 -4.92 13.02
N THR A 416 -8.16 -6.16 12.59
CA THR A 416 -8.57 -6.61 11.26
C THR A 416 -9.40 -7.88 11.38
N PRO A 417 -10.71 -7.79 11.68
CA PRO A 417 -11.63 -8.92 11.59
C PRO A 417 -12.00 -9.17 10.13
N SER A 418 -12.11 -10.45 9.75
CA SER A 418 -12.59 -10.88 8.42
C SER A 418 -13.34 -12.20 8.55
N LEU A 419 -14.44 -12.32 7.83
CA LEU A 419 -15.22 -13.53 7.66
C LEU A 419 -15.38 -13.79 6.16
N ASN A 420 -14.78 -14.87 5.69
CA ASN A 420 -14.91 -15.34 4.31
C ASN A 420 -15.76 -16.61 4.29
N SER A 421 -16.75 -16.67 3.40
CA SER A 421 -17.56 -17.85 3.15
C SER A 421 -17.51 -18.22 1.67
N GLN A 422 -17.27 -19.49 1.39
CA GLN A 422 -17.28 -20.05 0.05
C GLN A 422 -18.42 -21.06 -0.11
N LEU A 423 -19.21 -20.87 -1.15
CA LEU A 423 -20.30 -21.76 -1.53
C LEU A 423 -20.00 -22.39 -2.88
N ASN A 424 -20.25 -23.70 -2.99
CA ASN A 424 -20.27 -24.40 -4.29
C ASN A 424 -21.72 -24.52 -4.78
N PHE A 425 -21.92 -24.27 -6.08
CA PHE A 425 -23.21 -24.48 -6.74
C PHE A 425 -23.29 -25.92 -7.24
N ILE A 426 -24.37 -26.60 -6.95
CA ILE A 426 -24.67 -27.94 -7.47
C ILE A 426 -25.68 -27.80 -8.60
N ASN A 427 -25.30 -28.20 -9.81
CA ASN A 427 -26.19 -28.17 -10.97
C ASN A 427 -27.29 -29.22 -10.81
N PRO A 428 -28.58 -28.85 -10.76
CA PRO A 428 -29.66 -29.80 -10.68
C PRO A 428 -29.97 -30.48 -12.03
N ASN A 429 -29.33 -30.05 -13.14
CA ASN A 429 -29.50 -30.60 -14.49
C ASN A 429 -28.15 -31.05 -15.10
N PRO A 430 -27.39 -31.91 -14.43
CA PRO A 430 -26.08 -32.36 -14.91
C PRO A 430 -26.21 -33.31 -16.10
N LEU A 431 -25.15 -33.42 -16.91
CA LEU A 431 -25.07 -34.35 -18.05
C LEU A 431 -25.07 -35.81 -17.57
N THR A 432 -24.37 -36.09 -16.49
CA THR A 432 -24.28 -37.39 -15.83
C THR A 432 -24.65 -37.24 -14.36
N PRO A 433 -25.11 -38.29 -13.67
CA PRO A 433 -25.30 -38.21 -12.23
C PRO A 433 -24.01 -37.83 -11.55
N LEU A 434 -24.08 -36.76 -10.72
CA LEU A 434 -22.93 -36.28 -9.93
C LEU A 434 -22.51 -37.38 -8.93
N ASP A 435 -21.23 -37.64 -8.80
CA ASP A 435 -20.73 -38.62 -7.85
C ASP A 435 -20.57 -38.03 -6.43
N GLY A 436 -20.76 -36.72 -6.34
CA GLY A 436 -20.74 -35.93 -5.11
C GLY A 436 -19.36 -35.57 -4.62
N SER A 437 -18.33 -35.65 -5.46
CA SER A 437 -17.00 -35.11 -5.13
C SER A 437 -17.03 -33.62 -4.87
N SER A 438 -15.97 -33.07 -4.27
CA SER A 438 -15.91 -31.63 -3.95
C SER A 438 -15.88 -30.71 -5.18
N ASN A 439 -15.59 -31.28 -6.35
CA ASN A 439 -15.48 -30.56 -7.62
C ASN A 439 -16.48 -31.00 -8.69
N ASP A 440 -17.50 -31.77 -8.32
CA ASP A 440 -18.45 -32.34 -9.24
C ASP A 440 -19.77 -31.57 -9.25
N ASN A 441 -19.78 -30.38 -9.89
CA ASN A 441 -21.02 -29.59 -10.03
C ASN A 441 -21.46 -29.32 -11.46
N ALA A 442 -20.68 -29.68 -12.46
CA ALA A 442 -21.06 -29.84 -13.86
C ALA A 442 -21.79 -28.63 -14.49
N VAL A 443 -21.28 -27.44 -14.34
CA VAL A 443 -21.88 -26.21 -14.88
C VAL A 443 -21.23 -25.86 -16.22
N PRO A 444 -22.00 -25.74 -17.32
CA PRO A 444 -21.46 -25.28 -18.61
C PRO A 444 -21.20 -23.78 -18.59
N PHE A 445 -20.08 -23.35 -19.18
CA PHE A 445 -19.68 -21.96 -19.28
C PHE A 445 -19.47 -21.49 -20.72
N ILE A 446 -19.73 -20.21 -20.96
CA ILE A 446 -19.34 -19.49 -22.15
C ILE A 446 -18.41 -18.33 -21.76
N TYR A 447 -17.40 -18.05 -22.57
CA TYR A 447 -16.45 -16.97 -22.31
C TYR A 447 -16.12 -16.17 -23.57
N ASP A 448 -15.84 -14.88 -23.36
CA ASP A 448 -15.29 -13.94 -24.33
C ASP A 448 -14.17 -13.12 -23.67
N LEU A 449 -12.95 -13.35 -24.14
CA LEU A 449 -11.73 -12.71 -23.62
C LEU A 449 -11.16 -11.73 -24.65
N SER A 450 -11.94 -11.38 -25.66
CA SER A 450 -11.52 -10.43 -26.70
C SER A 450 -11.59 -8.99 -26.21
N GLY A 451 -10.70 -8.16 -26.74
CA GLY A 451 -10.63 -6.76 -26.36
C GLY A 451 -10.14 -6.58 -24.91
N ASN A 452 -10.70 -5.60 -24.19
CA ASN A 452 -10.37 -5.32 -22.79
C ASN A 452 -11.42 -5.90 -21.83
N ALA A 453 -12.39 -6.67 -22.31
CA ALA A 453 -13.45 -7.21 -21.49
C ALA A 453 -13.23 -8.71 -21.24
N LEU A 454 -12.72 -9.05 -20.07
CA LEU A 454 -12.65 -10.44 -19.63
C LEU A 454 -14.04 -10.85 -19.14
N SER A 455 -14.84 -11.50 -19.96
CA SER A 455 -16.22 -11.84 -19.60
C SER A 455 -16.52 -13.33 -19.74
N PHE A 456 -17.34 -13.84 -18.83
CA PHE A 456 -17.85 -15.20 -18.86
C PHE A 456 -19.20 -15.29 -18.16
N GLY A 457 -19.91 -16.38 -18.43
CA GLY A 457 -21.20 -16.66 -17.82
C GLY A 457 -21.56 -18.13 -17.93
N VAL A 458 -22.71 -18.51 -17.41
CA VAL A 458 -23.31 -19.82 -17.67
C VAL A 458 -23.73 -19.91 -19.14
N ASP A 459 -23.38 -21.00 -19.82
CA ASP A 459 -23.84 -21.27 -21.16
C ASP A 459 -25.29 -21.80 -21.11
N PHE A 460 -26.26 -20.88 -21.11
CA PHE A 460 -27.68 -21.20 -21.06
C PHE A 460 -28.21 -21.88 -22.35
N ASP A 461 -27.44 -21.89 -23.44
CA ASP A 461 -27.76 -22.62 -24.66
C ASP A 461 -27.40 -24.12 -24.54
N SER A 462 -26.61 -24.49 -23.58
CA SER A 462 -26.30 -25.88 -23.27
C SER A 462 -27.56 -26.62 -22.75
N PRO A 463 -27.84 -27.85 -23.22
CA PRO A 463 -28.95 -28.66 -22.68
C PRO A 463 -28.76 -29.06 -21.22
N TYR A 464 -27.57 -28.88 -20.68
CA TYR A 464 -27.18 -29.22 -19.31
C TYR A 464 -27.08 -27.99 -18.39
N ALA A 465 -27.45 -26.83 -18.87
CA ALA A 465 -27.42 -25.61 -18.08
C ALA A 465 -28.45 -25.63 -16.94
N PRO A 466 -28.13 -25.08 -15.76
CA PRO A 466 -29.14 -24.75 -14.77
C PRO A 466 -30.01 -23.59 -15.26
N THR A 467 -31.22 -23.46 -14.73
CA THR A 467 -32.06 -22.30 -14.95
C THR A 467 -31.63 -21.15 -14.03
N VAL A 468 -32.09 -19.92 -14.32
CA VAL A 468 -31.87 -18.76 -13.43
C VAL A 468 -32.48 -18.97 -12.04
N GLU A 469 -33.62 -19.69 -11.98
CA GLU A 469 -34.27 -20.04 -10.70
C GLU A 469 -33.43 -21.04 -9.89
N ASP A 470 -32.75 -21.96 -10.59
CA ASP A 470 -31.83 -22.91 -9.93
C ASP A 470 -30.65 -22.21 -9.30
N LEU A 471 -30.05 -21.19 -9.97
CA LEU A 471 -28.94 -20.39 -9.45
C LEU A 471 -29.30 -19.59 -8.19
N LEU A 472 -30.60 -19.30 -7.99
CA LEU A 472 -31.10 -18.56 -6.82
C LEU A 472 -31.75 -19.47 -5.76
N SER A 473 -31.64 -20.80 -5.94
CA SER A 473 -32.20 -21.75 -4.99
C SER A 473 -31.22 -22.13 -3.91
N PRO A 474 -31.54 -21.89 -2.62
CA PRO A 474 -30.72 -22.37 -1.51
C PRO A 474 -30.46 -23.88 -1.52
N ASN A 475 -31.35 -24.65 -2.13
CA ASN A 475 -31.19 -26.11 -2.24
C ASN A 475 -30.05 -26.54 -3.19
N ASN A 476 -29.60 -25.64 -4.05
CA ASN A 476 -28.59 -25.89 -5.07
C ASN A 476 -27.21 -25.31 -4.70
N VAL A 477 -27.04 -24.84 -3.48
CA VAL A 477 -25.75 -24.40 -2.96
C VAL A 477 -25.37 -25.20 -1.72
N VAL A 478 -24.08 -25.45 -1.55
CA VAL A 478 -23.52 -26.10 -0.37
C VAL A 478 -22.39 -25.25 0.19
N LEU A 479 -22.20 -25.32 1.49
CA LEU A 479 -21.07 -24.69 2.16
C LEU A 479 -19.79 -25.45 1.85
N ASP A 480 -18.81 -24.77 1.24
CA ASP A 480 -17.50 -25.36 0.96
C ASP A 480 -16.48 -25.01 2.05
N GLN A 481 -16.42 -23.73 2.43
CA GLN A 481 -15.42 -23.24 3.36
C GLN A 481 -15.92 -22.00 4.11
N VAL A 482 -15.47 -21.88 5.35
CA VAL A 482 -15.58 -20.65 6.15
C VAL A 482 -14.20 -20.34 6.74
N ASP A 483 -13.69 -19.15 6.50
CA ASP A 483 -12.49 -18.65 7.13
C ASP A 483 -12.85 -17.49 8.05
N LEU A 484 -12.41 -17.56 9.29
CA LEU A 484 -12.52 -16.46 10.25
C LEU A 484 -11.11 -16.00 10.63
N THR A 485 -10.83 -14.73 10.38
CA THR A 485 -9.55 -14.12 10.77
C THR A 485 -9.81 -12.98 11.75
N ARG A 486 -9.01 -12.92 12.81
CA ARG A 486 -8.93 -11.81 13.75
C ARG A 486 -7.47 -11.48 13.96
N SER A 487 -7.07 -10.29 13.53
CA SER A 487 -5.70 -9.82 13.70
C SER A 487 -5.69 -8.53 14.50
N THR A 488 -4.73 -8.40 15.39
CA THR A 488 -4.45 -7.16 16.12
C THR A 488 -3.00 -6.78 15.96
N VAL A 489 -2.74 -5.50 15.73
CA VAL A 489 -1.41 -4.92 15.64
C VAL A 489 -1.37 -3.67 16.50
N ASP A 490 -0.46 -3.64 17.45
CA ASP A 490 -0.20 -2.50 18.32
C ASP A 490 1.21 -1.97 18.01
N ASN A 491 1.29 -0.72 17.56
CA ASN A 491 2.53 -0.02 17.28
C ASN A 491 2.69 1.18 18.19
N SER A 492 3.91 1.43 18.68
CA SER A 492 4.25 2.67 19.37
C SER A 492 5.65 3.17 19.04
N ASP A 493 5.85 4.47 19.13
CA ASP A 493 7.13 5.17 18.97
C ASP A 493 7.20 6.28 20.01
N ASP A 494 8.10 6.14 20.99
CA ASP A 494 8.37 7.15 22.00
C ASP A 494 9.74 7.78 21.74
N ALA A 495 9.78 9.09 21.56
CA ALA A 495 11.00 9.79 21.20
C ALA A 495 11.30 10.99 22.13
N PHE A 496 12.58 11.21 22.34
CA PHE A 496 13.15 12.45 22.89
C PHE A 496 14.18 13.00 21.91
N ARG A 497 14.12 14.29 21.65
CA ARG A 497 15.04 14.99 20.77
C ARG A 497 15.51 16.30 21.42
N ILE A 498 16.77 16.62 21.24
CA ILE A 498 17.36 17.92 21.57
C ILE A 498 18.27 18.34 20.42
N ASP A 499 18.04 19.53 19.90
CA ASP A 499 18.81 20.16 18.83
C ASP A 499 19.34 21.49 19.31
N SER A 500 20.54 21.82 18.88
CA SER A 500 21.21 23.09 19.22
C SER A 500 21.90 23.63 17.99
N THR A 501 21.75 24.94 17.75
CA THR A 501 22.44 25.66 16.68
C THR A 501 23.26 26.77 17.33
N TYR A 502 24.59 26.74 17.13
CA TYR A 502 25.48 27.79 17.53
C TYR A 502 25.83 28.68 16.33
N PHE A 503 25.42 29.94 16.36
CA PHE A 503 25.66 30.93 15.31
C PHE A 503 27.07 31.50 15.41
N ILE A 504 27.72 31.74 14.29
CA ILE A 504 29.09 32.21 14.18
C ILE A 504 29.10 33.48 13.30
N ASP A 505 29.46 34.61 13.88
CA ASP A 505 29.50 35.88 13.17
C ASP A 505 30.75 36.02 12.30
N ASP A 506 30.59 36.70 11.14
CA ASP A 506 31.66 37.13 10.23
C ASP A 506 32.61 36.03 9.77
N ASN A 507 32.09 34.80 9.54
CA ASN A 507 32.91 33.69 9.09
C ASN A 507 32.21 32.94 7.92
N ILE A 508 32.96 32.12 7.14
CA ILE A 508 32.43 31.26 6.12
C ILE A 508 31.48 30.21 6.72
N ILE A 509 31.78 29.73 7.90
CA ILE A 509 30.88 28.88 8.67
C ILE A 509 29.93 29.78 9.45
N THR A 510 28.64 29.77 9.07
CA THR A 510 27.62 30.65 9.66
C THR A 510 27.02 30.06 10.95
N SER A 511 26.97 28.74 11.03
CA SER A 511 26.52 28.05 12.25
C SER A 511 26.99 26.61 12.30
N VAL A 512 26.90 26.03 13.51
CA VAL A 512 27.10 24.61 13.74
C VAL A 512 25.88 24.05 14.47
N ASP A 513 25.25 23.04 13.86
CA ASP A 513 24.15 22.32 14.47
C ASP A 513 24.66 21.02 15.09
N PHE A 514 24.13 20.67 16.23
CA PHE A 514 24.40 19.41 16.89
C PHE A 514 23.19 18.96 17.69
N GLY A 515 22.96 17.67 17.74
CA GLY A 515 21.80 17.16 18.46
C GLY A 515 21.88 15.67 18.77
N TYR A 516 20.96 15.28 19.63
CA TYR A 516 20.78 13.92 20.06
C TYR A 516 19.30 13.54 19.95
N ARG A 517 19.05 12.35 19.46
CA ARG A 517 17.72 11.73 19.45
C ARG A 517 17.79 10.34 20.08
N TYR A 518 16.87 10.06 20.99
CA TYR A 518 16.52 8.71 21.44
C TYR A 518 15.12 8.38 20.95
N ASN A 519 14.92 7.16 20.48
CA ASN A 519 13.61 6.69 20.12
C ASN A 519 13.49 5.19 20.48
N LYS A 520 12.32 4.82 21.00
CA LYS A 520 11.94 3.47 21.31
C LYS A 520 10.69 3.13 20.52
N ALA A 521 10.82 2.19 19.58
CA ALA A 521 9.70 1.66 18.81
C ALA A 521 9.33 0.27 19.30
N GLU A 522 8.04 0.01 19.44
CA GLU A 522 7.49 -1.30 19.78
C GLU A 522 6.45 -1.71 18.73
N HIS A 523 6.51 -2.98 18.35
CA HIS A 523 5.53 -3.60 17.46
C HIS A 523 5.08 -4.92 18.08
N SER A 524 3.78 -5.06 18.29
CA SER A 524 3.16 -6.29 18.78
C SER A 524 2.08 -6.72 17.79
N ALA A 525 2.11 -7.97 17.39
CA ALA A 525 1.10 -8.51 16.48
C ALA A 525 0.59 -9.85 17.00
N VAL A 526 -0.72 -10.06 16.84
CA VAL A 526 -1.39 -11.33 17.09
C VAL A 526 -2.34 -11.59 15.94
N SER A 527 -2.23 -12.74 15.30
CA SER A 527 -3.16 -13.14 14.23
C SER A 527 -3.75 -14.51 14.54
N ILE A 528 -5.06 -14.58 14.49
CA ILE A 528 -5.82 -15.81 14.63
C ILE A 528 -6.53 -16.03 13.32
N THR A 529 -6.31 -17.19 12.69
CA THR A 529 -7.09 -17.62 11.52
C THR A 529 -7.59 -19.03 11.79
N ASP A 530 -8.87 -19.20 11.69
CA ASP A 530 -9.48 -20.50 11.73
C ASP A 530 -10.24 -20.78 10.44
N ARG A 531 -10.05 -21.96 9.91
CA ARG A 531 -10.62 -22.41 8.66
C ARG A 531 -11.39 -23.70 8.85
N ILE A 532 -12.66 -23.67 8.46
CA ILE A 532 -13.45 -24.87 8.28
C ILE A 532 -13.73 -25.04 6.80
N GLY A 533 -13.46 -26.18 6.27
CA GLY A 533 -13.71 -26.46 4.88
C GLY A 533 -13.12 -27.78 4.43
N GLY A 534 -13.15 -28.00 3.12
CA GLY A 534 -12.60 -29.20 2.53
C GLY A 534 -13.43 -30.44 2.84
N PHE A 535 -14.75 -30.32 2.83
CA PHE A 535 -15.62 -31.50 2.82
C PHE A 535 -15.21 -32.39 1.66
N SER A 536 -14.99 -33.66 1.93
CA SER A 536 -14.43 -34.61 0.94
C SER A 536 -15.35 -34.81 -0.28
N LYS A 537 -16.63 -34.52 -0.10
CA LYS A 537 -17.66 -34.56 -1.15
C LYS A 537 -18.68 -33.46 -0.97
N MET A 538 -19.18 -32.91 -2.05
CA MET A 538 -20.26 -31.90 -1.98
C MET A 538 -21.52 -32.44 -1.31
N VAL A 539 -21.84 -33.70 -1.48
CA VAL A 539 -23.01 -34.36 -0.83
C VAL A 539 -22.88 -34.42 0.68
N ASP A 540 -21.65 -34.33 1.20
CA ASP A 540 -21.36 -34.34 2.63
C ASP A 540 -21.28 -32.92 3.19
N SER A 541 -21.38 -31.88 2.32
CA SER A 541 -21.34 -30.48 2.71
C SER A 541 -22.71 -29.99 3.16
N PRO A 542 -22.80 -29.08 4.14
CA PRO A 542 -24.06 -28.47 4.55
C PRO A 542 -24.79 -27.76 3.40
N ASN A 543 -26.03 -28.14 3.16
CA ASN A 543 -26.85 -27.57 2.11
C ASN A 543 -27.38 -26.19 2.52
N GLY A 544 -27.45 -25.24 1.57
CA GLY A 544 -27.88 -23.87 1.80
C GLY A 544 -29.30 -23.70 2.35
N SER A 545 -30.15 -24.71 2.22
CA SER A 545 -31.48 -24.71 2.89
C SER A 545 -31.38 -24.67 4.41
N LEU A 546 -30.26 -25.16 5.00
CA LEU A 546 -30.00 -25.15 6.45
C LEU A 546 -29.61 -23.77 6.98
N PHE A 547 -29.10 -22.89 6.11
CA PHE A 547 -28.66 -21.55 6.46
C PHE A 547 -29.24 -20.47 5.51
N SER A 548 -30.40 -20.75 4.92
CA SER A 548 -31.05 -19.84 3.97
C SER A 548 -31.40 -18.47 4.54
N GLU A 549 -31.51 -18.34 5.83
CA GLU A 549 -31.82 -17.06 6.51
C GLU A 549 -30.70 -16.04 6.46
N ILE A 550 -29.46 -16.49 6.16
CA ILE A 550 -28.29 -15.62 6.00
C ILE A 550 -27.86 -15.49 4.53
N LEU A 551 -28.60 -16.09 3.58
CA LEU A 551 -28.30 -15.99 2.15
C LEU A 551 -29.05 -14.82 1.52
N VAL A 552 -28.34 -14.09 0.67
CA VAL A 552 -28.89 -13.04 -0.18
C VAL A 552 -28.47 -13.25 -1.62
N LYS A 553 -29.20 -12.62 -2.55
CA LYS A 553 -28.74 -12.54 -3.93
C LYS A 553 -27.48 -11.68 -4.00
N GLY A 554 -26.46 -12.16 -4.70
CA GLY A 554 -25.23 -11.42 -4.95
C GLY A 554 -25.45 -10.13 -5.73
N PRO A 555 -24.45 -9.23 -5.77
CA PRO A 555 -24.55 -7.93 -6.43
C PRO A 555 -25.00 -8.04 -7.90
N SER A 556 -25.99 -7.27 -8.30
CA SER A 556 -26.56 -7.32 -9.64
C SER A 556 -25.75 -6.52 -10.67
N HIS A 557 -24.85 -5.69 -10.23
CA HIS A 557 -24.05 -4.84 -11.12
C HIS A 557 -22.78 -5.51 -11.66
N PHE A 558 -22.51 -6.79 -11.35
CA PHE A 558 -21.56 -7.58 -12.10
C PHE A 558 -21.93 -7.54 -13.60
N GLY A 559 -20.97 -7.17 -14.44
CA GLY A 559 -21.18 -7.03 -15.87
C GLY A 559 -21.99 -5.83 -16.31
N ASP A 560 -22.64 -5.08 -15.40
CA ASP A 560 -23.26 -3.80 -15.72
C ASP A 560 -22.25 -2.64 -15.57
N ALA A 561 -21.15 -2.87 -14.86
CA ALA A 561 -20.14 -1.86 -14.58
C ALA A 561 -19.53 -1.26 -15.86
N ASP A 562 -19.37 -2.05 -16.92
CA ASP A 562 -18.82 -1.62 -18.22
C ASP A 562 -19.68 -2.03 -19.41
N GLY A 563 -20.93 -2.47 -19.18
CA GLY A 563 -21.88 -2.84 -20.22
C GLY A 563 -21.63 -4.20 -20.86
N ARG A 564 -20.76 -5.07 -20.30
CA ARG A 564 -20.51 -6.41 -20.84
C ARG A 564 -21.74 -7.31 -20.75
N GLU A 565 -21.97 -8.09 -21.79
CA GLU A 565 -23.16 -8.95 -21.88
C GLU A 565 -23.00 -10.25 -21.08
N LEU A 566 -21.83 -10.88 -21.14
CA LEU A 566 -21.53 -12.11 -20.41
C LEU A 566 -21.13 -11.77 -19.00
N ALA A 567 -21.97 -12.13 -18.01
CA ALA A 567 -21.66 -11.97 -16.60
C ALA A 567 -22.58 -12.87 -15.77
N HIS A 568 -22.09 -13.31 -14.62
CA HIS A 568 -22.93 -13.95 -13.61
C HIS A 568 -23.74 -12.88 -12.88
N ARG A 569 -25.06 -12.90 -13.05
CA ARG A 569 -25.98 -11.91 -12.45
C ARG A 569 -26.87 -12.48 -11.36
N ASN A 570 -27.00 -13.78 -11.31
CA ASN A 570 -27.92 -14.48 -10.44
C ASN A 570 -27.15 -15.58 -9.69
N PHE A 571 -26.90 -15.36 -8.41
CA PHE A 571 -26.21 -16.27 -7.52
C PHE A 571 -26.52 -15.89 -6.07
N LEU A 572 -26.22 -16.79 -5.13
CA LEU A 572 -26.42 -16.60 -3.70
C LEU A 572 -25.07 -16.48 -2.99
N ILE A 573 -25.03 -15.58 -2.02
CA ILE A 573 -23.89 -15.39 -1.12
C ILE A 573 -24.40 -15.27 0.32
N VAL A 574 -23.49 -15.44 1.27
CA VAL A 574 -23.76 -15.02 2.66
C VAL A 574 -23.87 -13.50 2.69
N ASP A 575 -24.88 -12.97 3.36
CA ASP A 575 -25.16 -11.53 3.43
C ASP A 575 -23.97 -10.74 4.04
N PRO A 576 -23.25 -9.91 3.23
CA PRO A 576 -22.10 -9.14 3.72
C PRO A 576 -22.49 -8.15 4.80
N ASN A 577 -23.70 -7.55 4.71
CA ASN A 577 -24.17 -6.58 5.71
C ASN A 577 -24.45 -7.26 7.05
N LEU A 578 -25.00 -8.47 7.02
CA LEU A 578 -25.19 -9.25 8.23
C LEU A 578 -23.84 -9.77 8.78
N ALA A 579 -22.94 -10.25 7.91
CA ALA A 579 -21.61 -10.70 8.28
C ALA A 579 -20.78 -9.58 8.96
N PHE A 580 -20.98 -8.33 8.55
CA PHE A 580 -20.35 -7.17 9.16
C PHE A 580 -21.03 -6.73 10.47
N SER A 581 -22.37 -6.59 10.47
CA SER A 581 -23.10 -6.02 11.60
C SER A 581 -23.32 -7.00 12.75
N ASP A 582 -23.44 -8.30 12.46
CA ASP A 582 -23.71 -9.37 13.44
C ASP A 582 -23.03 -10.69 13.00
N PRO A 583 -21.68 -10.71 12.98
CA PRO A 583 -20.92 -11.91 12.57
C PRO A 583 -21.20 -13.13 13.45
N ASP A 584 -21.50 -12.91 14.74
CA ASP A 584 -21.81 -14.01 15.68
C ASP A 584 -23.09 -14.73 15.29
N LYS A 585 -24.07 -14.01 14.76
CA LYS A 585 -25.29 -14.64 14.21
C LYS A 585 -24.98 -15.49 12.98
N VAL A 586 -24.19 -14.96 12.04
CA VAL A 586 -23.80 -15.71 10.84
C VAL A 586 -23.06 -16.99 11.22
N LEU A 587 -22.08 -16.88 12.10
CA LEU A 587 -21.31 -18.04 12.58
C LEU A 587 -22.19 -19.06 13.28
N SER A 588 -23.09 -18.63 14.16
CA SER A 588 -24.00 -19.55 14.86
C SER A 588 -24.93 -20.32 13.91
N VAL A 589 -25.41 -19.68 12.84
CA VAL A 589 -26.22 -20.34 11.81
C VAL A 589 -25.41 -21.35 11.03
N LEU A 590 -24.17 -21.02 10.64
CA LEU A 590 -23.25 -21.92 9.93
C LEU A 590 -22.83 -23.09 10.82
N GLU A 591 -22.52 -22.86 12.10
CA GLU A 591 -22.26 -23.92 13.08
C GLU A 591 -23.44 -24.88 13.21
N GLY A 592 -24.65 -24.36 13.28
CA GLY A 592 -25.89 -25.17 13.30
C GLY A 592 -26.02 -26.03 12.05
N ALA A 593 -25.72 -25.50 10.88
CA ALA A 593 -25.73 -26.25 9.63
C ALA A 593 -24.65 -27.35 9.60
N MET A 594 -23.43 -27.04 10.04
CA MET A 594 -22.32 -27.99 10.12
C MET A 594 -22.58 -29.11 11.10
N ALA A 595 -23.19 -28.85 12.23
CA ALA A 595 -23.54 -29.85 13.24
C ALA A 595 -24.45 -30.94 12.67
N THR A 596 -25.31 -30.62 11.69
CA THR A 596 -26.15 -31.63 11.01
C THR A 596 -25.36 -32.62 10.12
N HIS A 597 -24.10 -32.27 9.77
CA HIS A 597 -23.18 -33.08 8.97
C HIS A 597 -22.04 -33.68 9.81
N GLY A 598 -22.19 -33.71 11.14
CA GLY A 598 -21.17 -34.26 12.05
C GLY A 598 -19.96 -33.35 12.29
N GLY A 599 -20.00 -32.10 11.83
CA GLY A 599 -19.04 -31.08 12.17
C GLY A 599 -19.32 -30.51 13.57
N SER A 600 -18.26 -30.23 14.31
CA SER A 600 -18.36 -29.58 15.63
C SER A 600 -17.23 -28.61 15.75
N GLN A 601 -17.42 -27.39 15.27
CA GLN A 601 -16.50 -26.30 15.51
C GLN A 601 -17.21 -25.18 16.20
N ASP A 602 -16.59 -24.69 17.27
CA ASP A 602 -17.07 -23.54 18.05
C ASP A 602 -16.17 -22.33 17.70
N TYR A 603 -16.73 -21.39 16.98
CA TYR A 603 -16.03 -20.14 16.63
C TYR A 603 -16.00 -19.14 17.80
N SER A 604 -16.70 -19.41 18.91
CA SER A 604 -16.72 -18.53 20.06
C SER A 604 -15.44 -18.59 20.90
N ASP A 605 -14.68 -19.68 20.80
CA ASP A 605 -13.46 -19.94 21.58
C ASP A 605 -12.21 -20.01 20.70
N LEU A 606 -12.03 -18.97 19.85
CA LEU A 606 -10.82 -18.86 19.06
C LEU A 606 -9.64 -18.44 19.94
N THR A 607 -8.70 -19.36 20.13
CA THR A 607 -7.43 -19.07 20.81
C THR A 607 -6.33 -18.86 19.78
N PRO A 608 -5.41 -17.87 19.99
CA PRO A 608 -4.24 -17.74 19.14
C PRO A 608 -3.44 -19.03 19.10
N GLY A 609 -3.03 -19.45 17.91
CA GLY A 609 -2.04 -20.52 17.78
C GLY A 609 -0.75 -20.14 18.50
N ASP A 610 0.02 -21.12 18.89
CA ASP A 610 1.23 -20.95 19.72
C ASP A 610 2.27 -20.00 19.10
N THR A 611 2.30 -19.85 17.76
CA THR A 611 3.20 -18.94 17.01
C THR A 611 2.50 -17.71 16.47
N ALA A 612 1.23 -17.50 16.80
CA ALA A 612 0.41 -16.42 16.26
C ALA A 612 0.81 -15.01 16.79
N ALA A 613 1.56 -14.97 17.88
CA ALA A 613 1.93 -13.74 18.56
C ALA A 613 3.45 -13.52 18.55
N PHE A 614 3.85 -12.26 18.30
CA PHE A 614 5.23 -11.83 18.47
C PHE A 614 5.32 -10.36 18.88
N ASN A 615 6.47 -9.97 19.44
CA ASN A 615 6.75 -8.60 19.83
C ASN A 615 8.18 -8.22 19.43
N ILE A 616 8.34 -7.02 18.88
CA ILE A 616 9.62 -6.42 18.53
C ILE A 616 9.80 -5.13 19.32
N GLU A 617 10.90 -5.02 20.05
CA GLU A 617 11.36 -3.78 20.66
C GLU A 617 12.63 -3.30 19.96
N GLU A 618 12.64 -2.03 19.53
CA GLU A 618 13.79 -1.39 18.89
C GLU A 618 14.15 -0.10 19.62
N LYS A 619 15.41 0.07 19.99
CA LYS A 619 15.93 1.28 20.60
C LYS A 619 16.99 1.90 19.70
N ASN A 620 16.78 3.17 19.36
CA ASN A 620 17.66 3.93 18.49
C ASN A 620 18.29 5.10 19.27
N HIS A 621 19.59 5.23 19.13
CA HIS A 621 20.35 6.36 19.62
C HIS A 621 21.04 7.03 18.44
N ALA A 622 20.76 8.29 18.19
CA ALA A 622 21.35 9.04 17.10
C ALA A 622 22.00 10.33 17.61
N LEU A 623 23.22 10.58 17.16
CA LEU A 623 23.96 11.82 17.37
C LEU A 623 24.30 12.42 16.02
N TYR A 624 24.21 13.74 15.87
CA TYR A 624 24.66 14.39 14.67
C TYR A 624 25.43 15.69 14.97
N ALA A 625 26.27 16.04 14.01
CA ALA A 625 26.91 17.36 13.93
C ALA A 625 26.91 17.81 12.47
N GLN A 626 26.59 19.10 12.25
CA GLN A 626 26.50 19.71 10.94
C GLN A 626 27.08 21.13 11.01
N ALA A 627 27.83 21.51 10.00
CA ALA A 627 28.24 22.89 9.80
C ALA A 627 27.48 23.47 8.60
N ASN A 628 26.92 24.65 8.80
CA ASN A 628 26.29 25.47 7.77
C ASN A 628 27.28 26.52 7.32
N PHE A 629 27.37 26.78 6.03
CA PHE A 629 28.32 27.71 5.45
C PHE A 629 27.67 28.58 4.37
N GLU A 630 28.20 29.78 4.28
CA GLU A 630 27.84 30.76 3.24
C GLU A 630 29.09 31.52 2.80
N TYR A 631 29.37 31.50 1.50
CA TYR A 631 30.49 32.23 0.92
C TYR A 631 30.12 32.74 -0.48
N GLU A 632 30.02 34.09 -0.61
CA GLU A 632 29.62 34.74 -1.85
C GLU A 632 28.29 34.22 -2.40
N MET A 633 28.34 33.42 -3.50
CA MET A 633 27.21 32.85 -4.18
C MET A 633 26.90 31.42 -3.73
N ILE A 634 27.63 30.87 -2.77
CA ILE A 634 27.52 29.49 -2.37
C ILE A 634 27.10 29.42 -0.91
N ARG A 635 26.02 28.69 -0.65
CA ARG A 635 25.60 28.33 0.71
C ARG A 635 25.33 26.80 0.79
N GLY A 636 25.26 26.28 1.99
CA GLY A 636 24.94 24.88 2.18
C GLY A 636 25.34 24.34 3.54
N ASN A 637 25.32 23.04 3.64
CA ASN A 637 25.66 22.33 4.87
C ASN A 637 26.45 21.04 4.59
N PHE A 638 27.23 20.63 5.56
CA PHE A 638 27.84 19.31 5.59
C PHE A 638 27.88 18.79 7.02
N GLY A 639 27.66 17.51 7.16
CA GLY A 639 27.60 16.93 8.48
C GLY A 639 27.60 15.40 8.47
N VAL A 640 27.51 14.86 9.66
CA VAL A 640 27.49 13.44 9.89
C VAL A 640 26.47 13.08 10.97
N ARG A 641 25.75 12.01 10.74
CA ARG A 641 24.85 11.41 11.71
C ARG A 641 25.32 10.00 12.04
N HIS A 642 25.47 9.69 13.33
CA HIS A 642 25.82 8.36 13.81
C HIS A 642 24.63 7.77 14.54
N VAL A 643 24.24 6.56 14.15
CA VAL A 643 23.06 5.87 14.68
C VAL A 643 23.49 4.53 15.20
N LYS A 644 23.04 4.18 16.42
CA LYS A 644 23.11 2.83 16.99
C LYS A 644 21.70 2.35 17.26
N THR A 645 21.43 1.11 16.84
CA THR A 645 20.15 0.43 17.02
C THR A 645 20.35 -0.87 17.78
N ASP A 646 19.55 -1.10 18.82
CA ASP A 646 19.45 -2.36 19.55
C ASP A 646 18.05 -2.94 19.33
N ILE A 647 17.95 -4.22 18.95
CA ILE A 647 16.71 -4.94 18.61
C ILE A 647 16.53 -6.12 19.55
N ALA A 648 15.31 -6.32 20.02
CA ALA A 648 14.86 -7.54 20.68
C ALA A 648 13.57 -8.05 20.04
N SER A 649 13.62 -9.25 19.45
CA SER A 649 12.48 -9.96 18.89
C SER A 649 12.08 -11.10 19.81
N THR A 650 10.85 -11.08 20.28
CA THR A 650 10.30 -12.10 21.18
C THR A 650 9.11 -12.79 20.51
N GLY A 651 9.14 -14.11 20.52
CA GLY A 651 8.11 -14.97 19.97
C GLY A 651 8.13 -16.34 20.62
N ASN A 652 7.47 -17.31 20.04
CA ASN A 652 7.40 -18.68 20.54
C ASN A 652 8.06 -19.67 19.60
N THR A 653 8.87 -20.55 20.14
CA THR A 653 9.36 -21.75 19.46
C THR A 653 8.50 -22.94 19.88
N VAL A 654 7.88 -23.62 18.92
CA VAL A 654 7.02 -24.77 19.15
C VAL A 654 7.71 -26.03 18.60
N VAL A 655 7.93 -26.99 19.47
CA VAL A 655 8.53 -28.29 19.12
C VAL A 655 7.67 -29.42 19.70
N ASN A 656 7.10 -30.23 18.84
CA ASN A 656 6.19 -31.34 19.24
C ASN A 656 5.07 -30.87 20.21
N GLY A 657 4.50 -29.67 19.96
CA GLY A 657 3.46 -29.10 20.81
C GLY A 657 3.95 -28.50 22.14
N VAL A 658 5.25 -28.48 22.39
CA VAL A 658 5.84 -27.79 23.55
C VAL A 658 6.22 -26.39 23.15
N VAL A 659 5.57 -25.40 23.76
CA VAL A 659 5.79 -23.96 23.52
C VAL A 659 6.89 -23.45 24.43
N THR A 660 7.88 -22.80 23.82
CA THR A 660 8.99 -22.16 24.55
C THR A 660 9.13 -20.72 24.10
N PRO A 661 8.93 -19.71 24.97
CA PRO A 661 9.21 -18.32 24.62
C PRO A 661 10.68 -18.15 24.25
N THR A 662 10.93 -17.46 23.15
CA THR A 662 12.28 -17.23 22.62
C THR A 662 12.46 -15.74 22.35
N THR A 663 13.60 -15.20 22.76
CA THR A 663 13.98 -13.82 22.44
C THR A 663 15.32 -13.83 21.72
N ASN A 664 15.33 -13.28 20.50
CA ASN A 664 16.54 -13.05 19.74
C ASN A 664 16.89 -11.56 19.75
N THR A 665 18.17 -11.27 19.95
CA THR A 665 18.66 -9.88 19.98
C THR A 665 19.70 -9.64 18.92
N ALA A 666 19.70 -8.43 18.35
CA ALA A 666 20.72 -7.96 17.41
C ALA A 666 21.02 -6.49 17.67
N ASP A 667 22.18 -6.04 17.23
CA ASP A 667 22.53 -4.62 17.23
C ASP A 667 23.37 -4.27 15.99
N TYR A 668 23.25 -3.03 15.56
CA TYR A 668 24.05 -2.47 14.47
C TYR A 668 24.28 -0.98 14.65
N SER A 669 25.26 -0.45 13.93
CA SER A 669 25.51 0.99 13.91
C SER A 669 25.94 1.47 12.53
N PHE A 670 25.47 2.67 12.15
CA PHE A 670 25.79 3.30 10.88
C PHE A 670 26.27 4.74 11.07
N THR A 671 27.15 5.16 10.18
CA THR A 671 27.63 6.55 10.10
C THR A 671 27.23 7.11 8.75
N LEU A 672 26.40 8.14 8.74
CA LEU A 672 25.70 8.69 7.59
C LEU A 672 26.20 10.12 7.30
N PRO A 673 27.24 10.27 6.46
CA PRO A 673 27.70 11.60 5.99
C PRO A 673 26.70 12.19 5.01
N ARG A 674 26.51 13.52 5.06
CA ARG A 674 25.59 14.27 4.21
C ARG A 674 26.17 15.61 3.83
N LEU A 675 25.92 16.07 2.59
CA LEU A 675 26.39 17.32 2.04
C LEU A 675 25.32 17.90 1.13
N ASN A 676 24.98 19.17 1.34
CA ASN A 676 24.11 19.93 0.45
C ASN A 676 24.81 21.24 0.11
N ILE A 677 24.75 21.64 -1.15
CA ILE A 677 25.32 22.88 -1.68
C ILE A 677 24.27 23.55 -2.56
N VAL A 678 24.08 24.83 -2.36
CA VAL A 678 23.28 25.70 -3.22
C VAL A 678 24.18 26.80 -3.73
N ALA A 679 24.18 27.02 -5.04
CA ALA A 679 24.91 28.08 -5.69
C ALA A 679 23.94 29.04 -6.38
N ASP A 680 23.91 30.29 -5.95
CA ASP A 680 23.16 31.41 -6.55
C ASP A 680 23.95 31.96 -7.75
N VAL A 681 23.93 31.22 -8.88
CA VAL A 681 24.74 31.55 -10.07
C VAL A 681 24.24 32.80 -10.81
N HIS A 682 23.01 33.18 -10.57
CA HIS A 682 22.37 34.42 -11.02
C HIS A 682 21.25 34.76 -10.03
N GLU A 683 20.78 36.01 -10.02
CA GLU A 683 19.68 36.47 -9.15
C GLU A 683 18.44 35.55 -9.23
N ASP A 684 18.19 34.97 -10.39
CA ASP A 684 17.02 34.12 -10.65
C ASP A 684 17.39 32.63 -10.90
N VAL A 685 18.66 32.23 -10.78
CA VAL A 685 19.12 30.87 -11.13
C VAL A 685 19.89 30.27 -9.98
N LEU A 686 19.38 29.17 -9.47
CA LEU A 686 20.00 28.32 -8.45
C LEU A 686 20.49 27.02 -9.03
N VAL A 687 21.63 26.55 -8.56
CA VAL A 687 22.13 25.19 -8.79
C VAL A 687 22.26 24.50 -7.44
N ARG A 688 21.63 23.33 -7.29
CA ARG A 688 21.66 22.53 -6.07
C ARG A 688 22.43 21.25 -6.29
N LEU A 689 23.19 20.84 -5.28
CA LEU A 689 23.89 19.57 -5.22
C LEU A 689 23.61 18.93 -3.85
N GLY A 690 23.17 17.67 -3.86
CA GLY A 690 22.99 16.84 -2.68
C GLY A 690 23.83 15.57 -2.79
N TRP A 691 24.47 15.16 -1.71
CA TRP A 691 25.13 13.86 -1.61
C TRP A 691 25.01 13.35 -0.17
N GLY A 692 24.72 12.06 -0.03
CA GLY A 692 24.64 11.51 1.31
C GLY A 692 24.36 10.02 1.35
N LYS A 693 24.46 9.48 2.56
CA LYS A 693 24.08 8.12 2.89
C LYS A 693 22.85 8.10 3.78
N ASP A 694 22.01 7.08 3.58
CA ASP A 694 20.88 6.74 4.45
C ASP A 694 20.72 5.23 4.57
N ILE A 695 19.81 4.79 5.43
CA ILE A 695 19.51 3.37 5.67
C ILE A 695 18.00 3.11 5.59
N LEU A 696 17.63 1.86 5.28
CA LEU A 696 16.27 1.35 5.44
C LEU A 696 16.31 0.15 6.37
N ARG A 697 15.63 0.25 7.50
CA ARG A 697 15.49 -0.87 8.45
C ARG A 697 14.53 -1.94 7.92
N PRO A 698 14.74 -3.23 8.28
CA PRO A 698 13.79 -4.29 7.97
C PRO A 698 12.41 -3.99 8.56
N ASN A 699 11.34 -4.41 7.90
CA ASN A 699 10.01 -4.33 8.50
C ASN A 699 9.93 -5.20 9.76
N PHE A 700 9.06 -4.86 10.69
CA PHE A 700 8.93 -5.60 11.95
C PHE A 700 8.56 -7.06 11.72
N GLY A 701 7.70 -7.37 10.75
CA GLY A 701 7.34 -8.75 10.40
C GLY A 701 8.53 -9.61 9.95
N ASP A 702 9.53 -8.99 9.30
CA ASP A 702 10.73 -9.68 8.83
C ASP A 702 11.65 -10.13 9.97
N LEU A 703 11.47 -9.54 11.15
CA LEU A 703 12.23 -9.82 12.37
C LEU A 703 11.56 -10.84 13.29
N ASN A 704 10.35 -11.33 12.95
CA ASN A 704 9.57 -12.25 13.77
C ASN A 704 10.31 -13.57 14.05
N THR A 705 10.52 -13.89 15.31
CA THR A 705 11.23 -15.11 15.76
C THR A 705 10.30 -16.28 16.06
N SER A 706 8.99 -16.13 15.96
CA SER A 706 8.06 -17.23 16.21
C SER A 706 8.22 -18.32 15.15
N VAL A 707 8.32 -19.56 15.56
CA VAL A 707 8.52 -20.71 14.67
C VAL A 707 7.88 -21.97 15.22
N SER A 708 7.28 -22.77 14.34
CA SER A 708 6.76 -24.12 14.66
C SER A 708 7.51 -25.17 13.85
N PHE A 709 8.09 -26.14 14.53
CA PHE A 709 8.80 -27.24 13.93
C PHE A 709 7.87 -28.45 13.78
N GLY A 710 7.58 -28.81 12.54
CA GLY A 710 6.86 -30.03 12.19
C GLY A 710 7.80 -31.23 12.10
N THR A 711 7.23 -32.45 12.08
CA THR A 711 7.98 -33.71 11.99
C THR A 711 8.40 -34.07 10.57
N ASN A 712 7.93 -33.31 9.56
CA ASN A 712 8.23 -33.56 8.15
C ASN A 712 9.60 -32.95 7.78
N GLU A 713 10.57 -33.78 7.48
CA GLU A 713 11.93 -33.36 7.12
C GLU A 713 12.03 -32.64 5.77
N ASN A 714 11.05 -32.81 4.90
CA ASN A 714 11.01 -32.21 3.56
C ASN A 714 10.25 -30.86 3.53
N GLN A 715 9.70 -30.46 4.65
CA GLN A 715 9.02 -29.19 4.77
C GLN A 715 10.01 -28.10 5.20
N ALA A 716 10.15 -27.07 4.38
CA ALA A 716 10.92 -25.88 4.74
C ALA A 716 10.28 -25.19 5.95
N VAL A 717 11.11 -24.66 6.84
CA VAL A 717 10.69 -23.87 7.98
C VAL A 717 10.78 -22.41 7.61
N SER A 718 9.62 -21.73 7.62
CA SER A 718 9.57 -20.26 7.40
C SER A 718 9.64 -19.52 8.73
N LEU A 719 10.55 -18.56 8.83
CA LEU A 719 10.70 -17.68 10.01
C LEU A 719 11.35 -16.35 9.62
N GLY A 720 11.12 -15.32 10.43
CA GLY A 720 11.83 -14.05 10.27
C GLY A 720 13.29 -14.14 10.72
N ASN A 721 14.04 -13.10 10.44
CA ASN A 721 15.46 -13.02 10.74
C ASN A 721 15.77 -11.74 11.53
N ALA A 722 15.91 -11.89 12.86
CA ALA A 722 16.23 -10.76 13.76
C ALA A 722 17.64 -10.16 13.52
N ALA A 723 18.51 -10.88 12.78
CA ALA A 723 19.87 -10.45 12.49
C ALA A 723 19.99 -9.72 11.14
N LEU A 724 18.88 -9.36 10.50
CA LEU A 724 18.90 -8.54 9.28
C LEU A 724 19.55 -7.18 9.57
N GLU A 725 20.51 -6.81 8.74
CA GLU A 725 21.08 -5.47 8.72
C GLU A 725 20.27 -4.55 7.81
N PRO A 726 20.19 -3.25 8.10
CA PRO A 726 19.56 -2.29 7.21
C PRO A 726 20.14 -2.29 5.78
N GLU A 727 19.29 -2.06 4.78
CA GLU A 727 19.78 -1.66 3.45
C GLU A 727 20.47 -0.31 3.57
N GLU A 728 21.58 -0.12 2.86
CA GLU A 728 22.26 1.17 2.72
C GLU A 728 21.95 1.78 1.36
N VAL A 729 21.73 3.08 1.33
CA VAL A 729 21.62 3.86 0.11
C VAL A 729 22.67 4.98 0.10
N THR A 730 23.35 5.13 -1.05
CA THR A 730 24.15 6.31 -1.35
C THR A 730 23.45 7.10 -2.44
N SER A 731 23.10 8.35 -2.15
CA SER A 731 22.38 9.25 -3.07
C SER A 731 23.26 10.36 -3.57
N PHE A 732 23.11 10.72 -4.83
CA PHE A 732 23.70 11.90 -5.46
C PHE A 732 22.63 12.62 -6.27
N ASP A 733 22.49 13.92 -6.04
CA ASP A 733 21.52 14.79 -6.67
C ASP A 733 22.22 16.04 -7.22
N ILE A 734 21.85 16.48 -8.41
CA ILE A 734 22.23 17.77 -8.97
C ILE A 734 21.07 18.35 -9.76
N GLY A 735 20.76 19.62 -9.54
CA GLY A 735 19.65 20.29 -10.24
C GLY A 735 19.91 21.75 -10.47
N ALA A 736 19.18 22.32 -11.42
CA ALA A 736 19.15 23.75 -11.70
C ALA A 736 17.70 24.25 -11.68
N GLU A 737 17.48 25.40 -11.10
CA GLU A 737 16.18 26.05 -10.97
C GLU A 737 16.29 27.50 -11.48
N TRP A 738 15.39 27.88 -12.39
CA TRP A 738 15.31 29.24 -12.93
C TRP A 738 13.98 29.87 -12.56
N TYR A 739 14.02 30.82 -11.64
CA TYR A 739 12.88 31.59 -11.13
C TYR A 739 12.71 32.87 -11.95
N PHE A 740 12.14 32.75 -13.14
CA PHE A 740 12.10 33.87 -14.11
C PHE A 740 10.96 34.87 -13.90
N ALA A 741 10.04 34.61 -12.94
CA ALA A 741 9.02 35.54 -12.47
C ALA A 741 8.54 35.09 -11.08
N GLU A 742 7.70 35.87 -10.40
CA GLU A 742 7.28 35.71 -9.01
C GLU A 742 6.63 34.35 -8.74
N ALA A 743 5.77 33.85 -9.63
CA ALA A 743 5.13 32.54 -9.53
C ALA A 743 5.59 31.57 -10.63
N ALA A 744 6.84 31.72 -11.10
CA ALA A 744 7.32 31.03 -12.28
C ALA A 744 8.66 30.34 -12.03
N VAL A 745 8.73 29.04 -12.35
CA VAL A 745 9.96 28.26 -12.28
C VAL A 745 10.07 27.25 -13.40
N VAL A 746 11.28 27.07 -13.91
CA VAL A 746 11.71 25.88 -14.65
C VAL A 746 12.78 25.20 -13.84
N SER A 747 12.62 23.93 -13.57
CA SER A 747 13.64 23.13 -12.89
C SER A 747 13.97 21.87 -13.66
N ILE A 748 15.23 21.45 -13.57
CA ILE A 748 15.73 20.18 -14.06
C ILE A 748 16.70 19.62 -13.04
N GLY A 749 16.50 18.36 -12.67
CA GLY A 749 17.35 17.65 -11.73
C GLY A 749 17.74 16.27 -12.25
N TYR A 750 18.95 15.83 -11.95
CA TYR A 750 19.42 14.46 -12.13
C TYR A 750 19.66 13.87 -10.75
N PHE A 751 19.24 12.62 -10.56
CA PHE A 751 19.53 11.86 -9.35
C PHE A 751 20.14 10.49 -9.67
N LYS A 752 20.94 9.99 -8.73
CA LYS A 752 21.45 8.63 -8.72
C LYS A 752 21.38 8.07 -7.31
N LYS A 753 20.84 6.86 -7.17
CA LYS A 753 20.80 6.10 -5.91
C LYS A 753 21.46 4.75 -6.13
N GLU A 754 22.40 4.38 -5.26
CA GLU A 754 23.00 3.05 -5.21
C GLU A 754 22.58 2.40 -3.88
N ARG A 755 22.02 1.19 -3.96
CA ARG A 755 21.53 0.43 -2.80
C ARG A 755 22.31 -0.86 -2.67
N THR A 756 22.64 -1.22 -1.43
CA THR A 756 23.32 -2.45 -1.04
C THR A 756 22.62 -3.08 0.15
N ASN A 757 22.92 -4.32 0.48
CA ASN A 757 22.29 -5.09 1.55
C ASN A 757 20.77 -5.25 1.37
N LEU A 758 20.31 -5.46 0.12
CA LEU A 758 18.89 -5.57 -0.19
C LEU A 758 18.25 -6.74 0.57
N PHE A 759 17.02 -6.57 1.02
CA PHE A 759 16.24 -7.66 1.63
C PHE A 759 15.72 -8.60 0.54
N VAL A 760 16.15 -9.86 0.60
CA VAL A 760 15.70 -10.91 -0.33
C VAL A 760 15.18 -12.11 0.47
N THR A 761 14.05 -12.67 0.05
CA THR A 761 13.57 -13.93 0.58
C THR A 761 14.26 -15.06 -0.19
N GLU A 762 14.92 -15.96 0.53
CA GLU A 762 15.65 -17.09 -0.03
C GLU A 762 15.37 -18.37 0.76
N LEU A 763 15.48 -19.48 0.03
CA LEU A 763 15.49 -20.82 0.60
C LEU A 763 16.94 -21.22 0.88
N ASP A 764 17.34 -21.19 2.15
CA ASP A 764 18.61 -21.71 2.63
C ASP A 764 18.45 -23.23 2.79
N SER A 765 18.92 -23.96 1.78
CA SER A 765 18.72 -25.42 1.73
C SER A 765 19.71 -26.14 2.63
N ALA A 766 19.19 -27.09 3.41
CA ALA A 766 20.02 -27.98 4.20
C ALA A 766 20.88 -28.90 3.31
N SER A 767 22.13 -29.11 3.70
CA SER A 767 23.03 -29.98 2.94
C SER A 767 22.57 -31.44 3.01
N LEU A 768 22.83 -32.15 1.91
CA LEU A 768 22.65 -33.59 1.82
C LEU A 768 24.03 -34.26 1.69
N ASP A 769 24.21 -35.41 2.34
CA ASP A 769 25.41 -36.24 2.19
C ASP A 769 25.40 -36.97 0.83
N ALA A 770 26.45 -37.72 0.54
CA ALA A 770 26.58 -38.49 -0.71
C ALA A 770 25.48 -39.57 -0.89
N ASN A 771 24.75 -39.90 0.13
CA ASN A 771 23.64 -40.87 0.13
C ASN A 771 22.28 -40.17 0.07
N GLY A 772 22.23 -38.83 -0.01
CA GLY A 772 21.03 -38.02 0.01
C GLY A 772 20.43 -37.84 1.40
N MET A 773 21.22 -38.07 2.47
CA MET A 773 20.75 -37.88 3.84
C MET A 773 21.03 -36.44 4.32
N ARG A 774 20.08 -35.86 5.03
CA ARG A 774 20.23 -34.53 5.64
C ARG A 774 21.25 -34.54 6.79
N ASP A 775 21.90 -33.40 7.02
CA ASP A 775 22.85 -33.21 8.11
C ASP A 775 22.15 -33.41 9.47
N ASP A 776 22.72 -34.28 10.32
CA ASP A 776 22.25 -34.57 11.68
C ASP A 776 23.02 -33.79 12.77
N ASN A 777 23.87 -32.83 12.33
CA ASN A 777 24.59 -31.95 13.25
C ASN A 777 23.76 -30.68 13.53
N PRO A 778 23.43 -30.39 14.82
CA PRO A 778 22.65 -29.20 15.18
C PRO A 778 23.25 -27.87 14.71
N ALA A 779 24.51 -27.83 14.32
CA ALA A 779 25.15 -26.63 13.81
C ALA A 779 24.69 -26.25 12.38
N CYS A 780 24.11 -27.21 11.62
CA CYS A 780 23.65 -27.00 10.24
C CYS A 780 24.69 -26.25 9.38
N SER A 781 25.96 -26.65 9.48
CA SER A 781 27.06 -25.89 8.84
C SER A 781 27.02 -25.93 7.32
N GLY A 782 26.21 -26.81 6.74
CA GLY A 782 25.95 -26.91 5.30
C GLY A 782 24.71 -26.19 4.82
N GLY A 783 24.04 -25.37 5.65
CA GLY A 783 22.81 -24.65 5.35
C GLY A 783 21.59 -25.17 6.08
N GLY A 784 20.49 -24.46 5.98
CA GLY A 784 19.22 -24.75 6.62
C GLY A 784 19.16 -24.42 8.12
N ILE A 785 18.20 -24.98 8.79
CA ILE A 785 17.96 -24.80 10.23
C ILE A 785 17.77 -26.15 10.93
N TRP A 786 18.28 -26.25 12.17
CA TRP A 786 18.06 -27.42 13.01
C TRP A 786 16.59 -27.58 13.39
N ASN A 787 15.97 -28.70 12.99
CA ASN A 787 14.63 -29.07 13.37
C ASN A 787 14.67 -30.21 14.40
N PRO A 788 14.43 -29.92 15.70
CA PRO A 788 14.47 -30.91 16.76
C PRO A 788 13.22 -31.82 16.80
N ALA A 789 12.20 -31.52 16.01
CA ALA A 789 10.94 -32.28 15.96
C ALA A 789 10.98 -33.51 15.04
N THR A 790 11.98 -33.61 14.14
CA THR A 790 12.10 -34.74 13.22
C THR A 790 12.28 -36.06 13.97
N GLN A 791 11.57 -37.11 13.49
CA GLN A 791 11.52 -38.39 14.18
C GLN A 791 12.63 -39.34 13.69
N PRO A 792 13.26 -40.13 14.55
CA PRO A 792 14.34 -41.02 14.17
C PRO A 792 13.94 -42.15 13.17
N ASN A 793 12.65 -42.48 13.12
CA ASN A 793 12.15 -43.58 12.32
C ASN A 793 12.18 -43.36 10.80
N ILE A 794 12.34 -42.11 10.36
CA ILE A 794 12.37 -41.77 8.94
C ILE A 794 13.72 -42.11 8.30
N LEU A 795 14.78 -42.13 9.09
CA LEU A 795 16.16 -42.29 8.63
C LEU A 795 16.84 -43.61 9.04
N GLY A 796 16.15 -44.44 9.75
CA GLY A 796 16.67 -45.75 10.17
C GLY A 796 17.70 -45.73 11.30
N ASP A 797 18.05 -44.58 11.88
CA ASP A 797 18.86 -44.48 13.12
C ASP A 797 17.98 -44.14 14.31
N PRO A 798 17.74 -45.07 15.24
CA PRO A 798 16.92 -44.83 16.43
C PRO A 798 17.54 -43.85 17.44
N ASN A 799 18.76 -43.39 17.23
CA ASN A 799 19.45 -42.50 18.15
C ASN A 799 19.52 -41.05 17.68
N THR A 800 19.13 -40.77 16.46
CA THR A 800 19.17 -39.39 15.90
C THR A 800 17.85 -38.71 16.16
N VAL A 801 17.87 -37.66 16.97
CA VAL A 801 16.73 -36.76 17.19
C VAL A 801 17.09 -35.41 16.60
N GLY A 802 16.33 -34.99 15.58
CA GLY A 802 16.55 -33.74 14.89
C GLY A 802 17.39 -33.85 13.62
N LEU A 803 17.14 -32.98 12.66
CA LEU A 803 17.85 -32.85 11.38
C LEU A 803 17.89 -31.39 10.95
N CYS A 804 18.87 -31.02 10.15
CA CYS A 804 18.84 -29.76 9.41
C CYS A 804 17.80 -29.86 8.28
N VAL A 805 16.85 -28.93 8.28
CA VAL A 805 15.82 -28.80 7.25
C VAL A 805 15.97 -27.46 6.52
N ASP A 806 15.39 -27.36 5.35
CA ASP A 806 15.42 -26.11 4.59
C ASP A 806 14.79 -24.98 5.38
N ARG A 807 15.37 -23.77 5.28
CA ARG A 807 14.90 -22.55 5.93
C ARG A 807 14.54 -21.52 4.88
N GLU A 808 13.30 -21.07 4.89
CA GLU A 808 12.88 -19.91 4.13
C GLU A 808 12.89 -18.68 5.03
N SER A 809 13.67 -17.67 4.69
CA SER A 809 13.83 -16.46 5.49
C SER A 809 14.26 -15.29 4.63
N LYS A 810 14.18 -14.07 5.15
CA LYS A 810 14.85 -12.92 4.53
C LYS A 810 16.32 -12.87 4.93
N PHE A 811 17.14 -12.50 3.94
CA PHE A 811 18.58 -12.30 4.06
C PHE A 811 18.97 -10.98 3.41
N ASN A 812 20.20 -10.51 3.72
CA ASN A 812 20.79 -9.38 3.04
C ASN A 812 21.53 -9.85 1.79
N ASP A 813 21.09 -9.40 0.60
CA ASP A 813 21.74 -9.66 -0.67
C ASP A 813 22.98 -8.76 -0.83
N SER A 814 24.09 -9.33 -1.26
CA SER A 814 25.32 -8.61 -1.54
C SER A 814 25.32 -7.85 -2.87
N ALA A 815 24.34 -8.07 -3.72
CA ALA A 815 24.22 -7.36 -5.00
C ALA A 815 23.92 -5.87 -4.77
N THR A 816 24.40 -5.07 -5.73
CA THR A 816 24.14 -3.62 -5.76
C THR A 816 23.08 -3.32 -6.81
N THR A 817 22.15 -2.47 -6.47
CA THR A 817 21.20 -1.89 -7.43
C THR A 817 21.48 -0.42 -7.65
N THR A 818 21.23 0.05 -8.85
CA THR A 818 21.42 1.44 -9.23
C THR A 818 20.13 1.98 -9.84
N GLN A 819 19.66 3.08 -9.31
CA GLN A 819 18.57 3.85 -9.86
C GLN A 819 19.07 5.22 -10.28
N THR A 820 18.71 5.63 -11.49
CA THR A 820 19.03 6.97 -12.04
C THR A 820 17.77 7.60 -12.61
N GLY A 821 17.72 8.93 -12.62
CA GLY A 821 16.60 9.61 -13.27
C GLY A 821 16.80 11.10 -13.47
N ILE A 822 15.92 11.65 -14.27
CA ILE A 822 15.82 13.10 -14.55
C ILE A 822 14.41 13.54 -14.14
N GLU A 823 14.34 14.57 -13.31
CA GLU A 823 13.13 15.26 -12.87
C GLU A 823 13.05 16.62 -13.51
N MET A 824 11.92 16.99 -14.09
CA MET A 824 11.67 18.29 -14.68
C MET A 824 10.37 18.87 -14.13
N ALA A 825 10.38 20.16 -13.81
CA ALA A 825 9.17 20.87 -13.44
C ALA A 825 9.08 22.21 -14.14
N PHE A 826 7.86 22.61 -14.44
CA PHE A 826 7.51 23.90 -15.03
C PHE A 826 6.27 24.45 -14.33
N GLN A 827 6.37 25.68 -13.84
CA GLN A 827 5.23 26.42 -13.31
C GLN A 827 5.25 27.82 -13.87
N TYR A 828 4.07 28.30 -14.32
CA TYR A 828 3.91 29.65 -14.81
C TYR A 828 2.46 30.11 -14.72
N ASP A 829 2.25 31.39 -14.36
CA ASP A 829 0.96 32.03 -14.46
C ASP A 829 1.02 33.30 -15.36
N LEU A 830 -0.15 33.67 -15.87
CA LEU A 830 -0.27 34.81 -16.79
C LEU A 830 -0.61 36.14 -16.07
N SER A 831 -0.54 36.19 -14.75
CA SER A 831 -0.91 37.40 -13.97
C SER A 831 -0.12 38.63 -14.35
N SER A 832 1.17 38.46 -14.66
CA SER A 832 2.05 39.53 -15.09
C SER A 832 1.61 40.23 -16.39
N PHE A 833 0.69 39.61 -17.15
CA PHE A 833 0.16 40.13 -18.42
C PHE A 833 -1.29 40.64 -18.29
N GLU A 834 -1.72 41.06 -17.13
CA GLU A 834 -3.12 41.43 -16.87
C GLU A 834 -3.59 42.57 -17.78
N GLU A 835 -2.74 43.57 -18.03
CA GLU A 835 -3.08 44.68 -18.91
C GLU A 835 -3.34 44.25 -20.37
N GLN A 836 -2.64 43.22 -20.85
CA GLN A 836 -2.72 42.72 -22.21
C GLN A 836 -3.81 41.66 -22.41
N LEU A 837 -3.95 40.77 -21.45
CA LEU A 837 -4.78 39.56 -21.54
C LEU A 837 -6.15 39.70 -20.86
N GLY A 838 -6.33 40.73 -19.99
CA GLY A 838 -7.59 40.95 -19.28
C GLY A 838 -8.03 39.73 -18.47
N TRP A 839 -9.18 39.15 -18.84
CA TRP A 839 -9.68 37.93 -18.13
C TRP A 839 -8.76 36.73 -18.27
N ALA A 840 -8.05 36.60 -19.40
CA ALA A 840 -7.18 35.46 -19.63
C ALA A 840 -5.91 35.44 -18.77
N SER A 841 -5.58 36.58 -18.09
CA SER A 841 -4.48 36.63 -17.11
C SER A 841 -4.70 35.75 -15.88
N GLY A 842 -5.94 35.23 -15.67
CA GLY A 842 -6.24 34.25 -14.63
C GLY A 842 -5.70 32.86 -14.90
N PHE A 843 -5.27 32.52 -16.10
CA PHE A 843 -4.73 31.19 -16.39
C PHE A 843 -3.31 31.00 -15.89
N GLY A 844 -3.03 29.75 -15.49
CA GLY A 844 -1.69 29.27 -15.17
C GLY A 844 -1.55 27.80 -15.50
N ILE A 845 -0.32 27.31 -15.47
CA ILE A 845 0.05 25.92 -15.75
C ILE A 845 1.09 25.43 -14.76
N VAL A 846 0.92 24.21 -14.28
CA VAL A 846 1.92 23.46 -13.52
C VAL A 846 2.12 22.13 -14.23
N ALA A 847 3.37 21.77 -14.52
CA ALA A 847 3.70 20.50 -15.14
C ALA A 847 4.95 19.90 -14.51
N ASN A 848 4.98 18.60 -14.37
CA ASN A 848 6.18 17.86 -14.01
C ASN A 848 6.32 16.60 -14.86
N TYR A 849 7.57 16.18 -15.04
CA TYR A 849 7.90 14.95 -15.76
C TYR A 849 9.11 14.29 -15.11
N THR A 850 9.01 13.00 -14.89
CA THR A 850 10.08 12.17 -14.33
C THR A 850 10.39 11.05 -15.31
N ILE A 851 11.67 10.90 -15.63
CA ILE A 851 12.24 9.79 -16.38
C ILE A 851 13.23 9.08 -15.47
N GLN A 852 13.08 7.79 -15.27
CA GLN A 852 13.94 7.05 -14.36
C GLN A 852 14.18 5.62 -14.84
N GLU A 853 15.31 5.04 -14.42
CA GLU A 853 15.74 3.70 -14.78
C GLU A 853 16.27 3.01 -13.52
N TYR A 854 16.00 1.72 -13.40
CA TYR A 854 16.49 0.86 -12.32
C TYR A 854 17.24 -0.34 -12.91
N LYS A 855 18.41 -0.66 -12.36
CA LYS A 855 19.27 -1.76 -12.81
C LYS A 855 19.93 -2.47 -11.64
N GLY A 856 20.26 -3.75 -11.86
CA GLY A 856 20.99 -4.58 -10.93
C GLY A 856 20.07 -5.35 -9.97
N GLY A 857 20.67 -5.97 -8.98
CA GLY A 857 20.05 -6.95 -8.11
C GLY A 857 20.41 -8.38 -8.53
N SER A 858 20.19 -9.33 -7.62
CA SER A 858 20.42 -10.74 -7.92
C SER A 858 19.30 -11.28 -8.79
N ALA A 859 19.64 -12.09 -9.77
CA ALA A 859 18.67 -12.85 -10.53
C ALA A 859 18.01 -13.91 -9.63
N PHE A 860 16.74 -14.16 -9.85
CA PHE A 860 16.00 -15.21 -9.17
C PHE A 860 15.29 -16.11 -10.18
N TYR A 861 14.99 -17.33 -9.77
CA TYR A 861 14.23 -18.24 -10.60
C TYR A 861 12.76 -17.89 -10.55
N THR A 862 12.11 -17.91 -11.71
CA THR A 862 10.65 -17.89 -11.76
C THR A 862 10.12 -19.18 -11.15
N SER A 863 9.33 -19.09 -10.10
CA SER A 863 9.09 -20.21 -9.19
C SER A 863 7.97 -21.16 -9.61
N ALA A 864 7.14 -20.79 -10.59
CA ALA A 864 6.03 -21.64 -10.98
C ALA A 864 6.47 -22.71 -11.97
N THR A 865 6.53 -23.95 -11.50
CA THR A 865 6.80 -25.11 -12.31
C THR A 865 5.90 -25.18 -13.55
N ARG A 866 4.60 -24.91 -13.39
CA ARG A 866 3.60 -24.98 -14.48
C ARG A 866 3.92 -24.01 -15.63
N GLY A 867 4.27 -22.76 -15.33
CA GLY A 867 4.66 -21.80 -16.36
C GLY A 867 5.95 -22.21 -17.06
N THR A 868 6.96 -22.64 -16.30
CA THR A 868 8.21 -23.16 -16.84
C THR A 868 7.95 -24.35 -17.75
N ASP A 869 7.07 -25.28 -17.37
CA ASP A 869 6.67 -26.43 -18.17
C ASP A 869 6.02 -26.01 -19.49
N ILE A 870 5.11 -25.03 -19.44
CA ILE A 870 4.45 -24.50 -20.65
C ILE A 870 5.48 -23.92 -21.62
N PHE A 871 6.40 -23.09 -21.15
CA PHE A 871 7.40 -22.49 -22.03
C PHE A 871 8.44 -23.50 -22.55
N ASN A 872 8.79 -24.50 -21.76
CA ASN A 872 9.60 -25.61 -22.24
C ASN A 872 8.88 -26.44 -23.32
N ALA A 873 7.58 -26.69 -23.14
CA ALA A 873 6.75 -27.40 -24.12
C ALA A 873 6.62 -26.60 -25.43
N ILE A 874 6.40 -25.28 -25.36
CA ILE A 874 6.38 -24.39 -26.54
C ILE A 874 7.66 -24.50 -27.37
N LYS A 875 8.80 -24.69 -26.71
CA LYS A 875 10.11 -24.82 -27.35
C LYS A 875 10.46 -26.25 -27.75
N GLY A 876 9.63 -27.23 -27.46
CA GLY A 876 9.90 -28.64 -27.75
C GLY A 876 11.07 -29.22 -26.92
N VAL A 877 11.38 -28.62 -25.78
CA VAL A 877 12.51 -29.06 -24.91
C VAL A 877 12.11 -30.23 -24.02
N TYR A 878 10.84 -30.55 -23.92
CA TYR A 878 10.32 -31.62 -23.04
C TYR A 878 10.77 -33.01 -23.40
N ASP A 879 11.01 -33.29 -24.68
CA ASP A 879 11.36 -34.62 -25.17
C ASP A 879 12.82 -35.05 -24.91
N ASP A 880 13.71 -34.09 -24.63
CA ASP A 880 15.13 -34.35 -24.48
C ASP A 880 15.64 -34.45 -23.02
N GLY A 881 14.73 -34.27 -22.03
CA GLY A 881 15.12 -34.23 -20.61
C GLY A 881 15.97 -33.03 -20.23
N GLN A 882 16.06 -32.03 -21.10
CA GLN A 882 16.74 -30.75 -20.85
C GLN A 882 15.69 -29.69 -20.57
N PHE A 883 15.65 -29.19 -19.34
CA PHE A 883 14.76 -28.11 -18.97
C PHE A 883 15.51 -26.77 -19.09
N VAL A 884 14.88 -25.79 -19.72
CA VAL A 884 15.35 -24.40 -19.65
C VAL A 884 14.83 -23.81 -18.35
N THR A 885 15.73 -23.28 -17.53
CA THR A 885 15.37 -22.56 -16.34
C THR A 885 15.28 -21.07 -16.68
N TYR A 886 14.17 -20.48 -16.38
CA TYR A 886 13.93 -19.07 -16.60
C TYR A 886 14.28 -18.27 -15.32
N THR A 887 15.02 -17.18 -15.52
CA THR A 887 15.43 -16.28 -14.44
C THR A 887 14.96 -14.87 -14.77
N SER A 888 14.71 -14.06 -13.77
CA SER A 888 14.44 -12.66 -13.91
C SER A 888 15.28 -11.85 -12.93
N GLU A 889 15.74 -10.68 -13.32
CA GLU A 889 16.34 -9.74 -12.37
C GLU A 889 15.26 -9.21 -11.42
N ARG A 890 15.61 -9.05 -10.14
CA ARG A 890 14.73 -8.41 -9.17
C ARG A 890 14.56 -6.93 -9.53
N GLY A 891 13.33 -6.53 -9.72
CA GLY A 891 12.96 -5.15 -10.02
C GLY A 891 12.49 -4.39 -8.77
N LEU A 892 12.21 -3.12 -8.92
CA LEU A 892 11.34 -2.37 -8.00
C LEU A 892 9.90 -2.57 -8.45
N LEU A 893 9.07 -3.07 -7.54
CA LEU A 893 7.64 -3.19 -7.80
C LEU A 893 6.97 -1.82 -7.82
N ASP A 894 5.93 -1.70 -8.63
CA ASP A 894 5.18 -0.46 -8.85
C ASP A 894 6.04 0.70 -9.42
N PHE A 895 7.21 0.40 -9.98
CA PHE A 895 8.13 1.37 -10.54
C PHE A 895 7.83 1.62 -12.02
N SER A 896 7.43 2.85 -12.36
CA SER A 896 7.27 3.28 -13.74
C SER A 896 8.47 4.09 -14.19
N GLU A 897 9.00 3.80 -15.39
CA GLU A 897 10.15 4.53 -15.95
C GLU A 897 9.79 5.98 -16.28
N ASN A 898 8.57 6.22 -16.74
CA ASN A 898 8.08 7.54 -17.09
C ASN A 898 6.81 7.87 -16.32
N ALA A 899 6.72 9.10 -15.81
CA ALA A 899 5.51 9.64 -15.22
C ALA A 899 5.45 11.15 -15.41
N TYR A 900 4.27 11.68 -15.69
CA TYR A 900 4.04 13.11 -15.79
C TYR A 900 2.70 13.54 -15.24
N ASN A 901 2.65 14.80 -14.83
CA ASN A 901 1.46 15.47 -14.35
C ASN A 901 1.40 16.86 -15.02
N VAL A 902 0.25 17.21 -15.58
CA VAL A 902 0.00 18.52 -16.17
C VAL A 902 -1.31 19.07 -15.64
N ALA A 903 -1.25 20.22 -14.99
CA ALA A 903 -2.42 20.92 -14.48
C ALA A 903 -2.51 22.31 -15.12
N VAL A 904 -3.66 22.61 -15.71
CA VAL A 904 -4.02 23.97 -16.12
C VAL A 904 -5.05 24.50 -15.14
N TYR A 905 -4.84 25.69 -14.65
CA TYR A 905 -5.77 26.33 -13.73
C TYR A 905 -6.15 27.75 -14.19
N TYR A 906 -7.28 28.20 -13.68
CA TYR A 906 -7.77 29.56 -13.83
C TYR A 906 -8.18 30.11 -12.47
N GLU A 907 -7.70 31.29 -12.11
CA GLU A 907 -8.06 31.96 -10.87
C GLU A 907 -8.21 33.45 -11.09
N LYS A 908 -9.45 33.94 -11.13
CA LYS A 908 -9.75 35.37 -11.22
C LYS A 908 -11.23 35.63 -10.91
N HIS A 909 -11.52 36.79 -10.32
CA HIS A 909 -12.89 37.26 -10.01
C HIS A 909 -13.71 36.30 -9.16
N GLY A 910 -13.08 35.67 -8.17
CA GLY A 910 -13.72 34.69 -7.29
C GLY A 910 -14.00 33.33 -7.95
N LEU A 911 -13.64 33.14 -9.22
CA LEU A 911 -13.70 31.83 -9.88
C LEU A 911 -12.32 31.18 -9.83
N SER A 912 -12.25 29.97 -9.30
CA SER A 912 -11.09 29.08 -9.37
C SER A 912 -11.48 27.80 -10.07
N ALA A 913 -10.73 27.40 -11.08
CA ALA A 913 -10.94 26.15 -11.79
C ALA A 913 -9.60 25.48 -12.10
N ARG A 914 -9.55 24.16 -12.06
CA ARG A 914 -8.35 23.35 -12.33
C ARG A 914 -8.72 22.13 -13.12
N LEU A 915 -7.92 21.80 -14.11
CA LEU A 915 -7.95 20.54 -14.86
C LEU A 915 -6.57 19.93 -14.78
N ARG A 916 -6.46 18.71 -14.26
CA ARG A 916 -5.22 17.98 -14.07
C ARG A 916 -5.28 16.63 -14.78
N TYR A 917 -4.25 16.32 -15.54
CA TYR A 917 -4.03 15.00 -16.13
C TYR A 917 -2.73 14.42 -15.60
N THR A 918 -2.82 13.25 -14.98
CA THR A 918 -1.68 12.45 -14.52
C THR A 918 -1.55 11.24 -15.42
N TRP A 919 -0.31 10.85 -15.71
CA TRP A 919 0.00 9.65 -16.47
C TRP A 919 1.26 9.00 -15.96
N ARG A 920 1.26 7.67 -15.92
CA ARG A 920 2.44 6.87 -15.62
C ARG A 920 2.54 5.70 -16.59
N ASP A 921 3.78 5.31 -16.87
CA ASP A 921 4.13 4.19 -17.73
C ASP A 921 3.76 2.86 -17.09
N ALA A 922 3.78 1.80 -17.86
CA ALA A 922 3.61 0.45 -17.37
C ALA A 922 4.63 0.12 -16.27
N PHE A 923 4.25 -0.76 -15.37
CA PHE A 923 5.09 -1.15 -14.25
C PHE A 923 4.81 -2.58 -13.82
N ARG A 924 5.83 -3.23 -13.26
CA ARG A 924 5.71 -4.56 -12.70
C ARG A 924 5.01 -4.47 -11.34
N THR A 925 3.90 -5.22 -11.17
CA THR A 925 3.15 -5.31 -9.90
C THR A 925 3.60 -6.47 -9.04
N GLU A 926 4.09 -7.54 -9.66
CA GLU A 926 4.64 -8.70 -8.98
C GLU A 926 5.82 -9.23 -9.77
N ASP A 927 6.85 -9.70 -9.06
CA ASP A 927 8.02 -10.32 -9.69
C ASP A 927 7.71 -11.73 -10.17
N THR A 928 7.03 -12.51 -9.35
CA THR A 928 6.48 -13.82 -9.72
C THR A 928 5.21 -14.09 -8.94
N ALA A 929 4.26 -14.77 -9.56
CA ALA A 929 3.14 -15.35 -8.84
C ALA A 929 3.38 -16.86 -8.67
N ALA A 930 3.44 -17.33 -7.45
CA ALA A 930 3.63 -18.74 -7.14
C ALA A 930 2.29 -19.48 -7.12
N GLY A 931 2.14 -20.50 -7.96
CA GLY A 931 0.98 -21.38 -7.94
C GLY A 931 -0.33 -20.75 -8.44
N ALA A 932 -1.46 -21.36 -8.08
CA ALA A 932 -2.79 -20.91 -8.45
C ALA A 932 -3.31 -19.81 -7.50
N SER A 933 -2.52 -18.80 -7.23
CA SER A 933 -2.95 -17.64 -6.45
C SER A 933 -3.92 -16.76 -7.26
N LEU A 934 -4.54 -15.80 -6.59
CA LEU A 934 -5.40 -14.80 -7.24
C LEU A 934 -4.70 -14.03 -8.37
N ASN A 935 -3.39 -13.92 -8.32
CA ASN A 935 -2.55 -13.25 -9.30
C ASN A 935 -1.70 -14.26 -10.10
N SER A 936 -2.12 -15.51 -10.17
CA SER A 936 -1.39 -16.53 -10.91
C SER A 936 -1.28 -16.15 -12.37
N THR A 937 -0.08 -16.22 -12.90
CA THR A 937 0.33 -15.62 -14.14
C THR A 937 1.35 -16.49 -14.85
N LEU A 938 1.11 -17.76 -14.84
CA LEU A 938 2.07 -18.76 -15.31
C LEU A 938 3.35 -18.78 -14.44
N GLY A 939 3.32 -18.12 -13.27
CA GLY A 939 4.46 -18.00 -12.38
C GLY A 939 5.54 -17.02 -12.84
N PHE A 940 5.15 -16.07 -13.67
CA PHE A 940 6.05 -15.07 -14.26
C PHE A 940 5.61 -13.66 -13.83
N PRO A 941 6.40 -12.62 -14.11
CA PRO A 941 6.04 -11.25 -13.76
C PRO A 941 4.68 -10.81 -14.28
N VAL A 942 4.00 -9.98 -13.48
CA VAL A 942 2.76 -9.30 -13.86
C VAL A 942 3.04 -7.83 -14.12
N THR A 943 2.58 -7.34 -15.25
CA THR A 943 2.76 -5.93 -15.63
C THR A 943 1.42 -5.23 -15.69
N THR A 944 1.27 -4.16 -14.92
CA THR A 944 0.16 -3.20 -15.06
C THR A 944 0.49 -2.25 -16.19
N HIS A 945 -0.44 -2.06 -17.12
CA HIS A 945 -0.26 -1.21 -18.29
C HIS A 945 -0.17 0.27 -17.93
N ALA A 946 0.38 1.05 -18.86
CA ALA A 946 0.41 2.49 -18.76
C ALA A 946 -0.99 3.08 -18.59
N ARG A 947 -1.13 4.05 -17.69
CA ARG A 947 -2.43 4.60 -17.32
C ARG A 947 -2.38 6.11 -17.13
N GLY A 948 -3.44 6.78 -17.59
CA GLY A 948 -3.68 8.21 -17.34
C GLY A 948 -5.02 8.46 -16.67
N GLN A 949 -5.10 9.50 -15.84
CA GLN A 949 -6.29 9.91 -15.11
C GLN A 949 -6.52 11.41 -15.24
N LEU A 950 -7.75 11.81 -15.52
CA LEU A 950 -8.18 13.20 -15.61
C LEU A 950 -8.99 13.59 -14.38
N ASN A 951 -8.55 14.63 -13.66
CA ASN A 951 -9.24 15.22 -12.53
C ASN A 951 -9.60 16.66 -12.84
N ALA A 952 -10.70 17.16 -12.30
CA ALA A 952 -11.13 18.55 -12.46
C ALA A 952 -11.71 19.09 -11.16
N SER A 953 -11.51 20.39 -10.93
CA SER A 953 -12.21 21.10 -9.85
C SER A 953 -12.62 22.49 -10.29
N VAL A 954 -13.73 22.98 -9.75
CA VAL A 954 -14.19 24.36 -9.92
C VAL A 954 -14.77 24.85 -8.59
N SER A 955 -14.41 26.06 -8.21
CA SER A 955 -15.01 26.71 -7.05
C SER A 955 -15.30 28.18 -7.34
N TYR A 956 -16.29 28.71 -6.63
CA TYR A 956 -16.72 30.11 -6.79
C TYR A 956 -16.97 30.77 -5.43
N ASP A 957 -16.31 31.90 -5.22
CA ASP A 957 -16.52 32.75 -4.05
C ASP A 957 -17.80 33.59 -4.24
N VAL A 958 -18.88 33.15 -3.61
CA VAL A 958 -20.18 33.89 -3.62
C VAL A 958 -20.01 35.25 -2.93
N ASN A 959 -19.21 35.26 -1.89
CA ASN A 959 -18.76 36.45 -1.16
C ASN A 959 -17.47 36.11 -0.37
N GLU A 960 -16.91 37.04 0.39
CA GLU A 960 -15.71 36.87 1.20
C GLU A 960 -15.77 35.69 2.22
N LYS A 961 -16.97 35.24 2.60
CA LYS A 961 -17.21 34.21 3.61
C LYS A 961 -17.68 32.89 3.04
N LEU A 962 -18.32 32.87 1.88
CA LEU A 962 -18.97 31.68 1.32
C LEU A 962 -18.36 31.31 -0.03
N ASN A 963 -17.79 30.11 -0.10
CA ASN A 963 -17.29 29.48 -1.32
C ASN A 963 -18.12 28.23 -1.63
N LEU A 964 -18.45 28.00 -2.89
CA LEU A 964 -19.09 26.78 -3.41
C LEU A 964 -18.10 26.05 -4.31
N GLY A 965 -18.01 24.73 -4.18
CA GLY A 965 -17.07 23.91 -4.92
C GLY A 965 -17.69 22.64 -5.50
N LEU A 966 -17.14 22.24 -6.64
CA LEU A 966 -17.36 20.96 -7.31
C LEU A 966 -15.99 20.38 -7.69
N GLU A 967 -15.79 19.11 -7.39
CA GLU A 967 -14.56 18.39 -7.72
C GLU A 967 -14.92 17.04 -8.35
N ALA A 968 -14.15 16.60 -9.32
CA ALA A 968 -14.33 15.32 -9.99
C ALA A 968 -12.97 14.63 -10.14
N VAL A 969 -12.91 13.38 -9.68
CA VAL A 969 -11.73 12.51 -9.74
C VAL A 969 -12.02 11.38 -10.71
N ASN A 970 -11.03 11.02 -11.54
CA ASN A 970 -11.12 9.97 -12.55
C ASN A 970 -12.26 10.21 -13.56
N LEU A 971 -12.34 11.40 -14.12
CA LEU A 971 -13.35 11.75 -15.14
C LEU A 971 -13.32 10.85 -16.39
N THR A 972 -12.17 10.25 -16.66
CA THR A 972 -11.96 9.34 -17.80
C THR A 972 -12.35 7.91 -17.53
N GLU A 973 -12.76 7.58 -16.28
CA GLU A 973 -13.07 6.21 -15.85
C GLU A 973 -11.95 5.24 -16.29
N SER A 974 -10.71 5.62 -15.99
CA SER A 974 -9.53 4.93 -16.47
C SER A 974 -9.35 3.58 -15.79
N ASP A 975 -9.41 2.52 -16.58
CA ASP A 975 -9.26 1.14 -16.14
C ASP A 975 -7.82 0.78 -15.73
N ILE A 976 -7.69 -0.26 -14.94
CA ILE A 976 -6.42 -0.91 -14.63
C ILE A 976 -6.37 -2.21 -15.45
N THR A 977 -5.38 -2.34 -16.33
CA THR A 977 -5.19 -3.52 -17.17
C THR A 977 -3.88 -4.18 -16.83
N GLN A 978 -3.88 -5.51 -16.70
CA GLN A 978 -2.69 -6.28 -16.34
C GLN A 978 -2.44 -7.40 -17.34
N SER A 979 -1.19 -7.50 -17.80
CA SER A 979 -0.70 -8.60 -18.62
C SER A 979 0.16 -9.55 -17.81
N CYS A 980 0.06 -10.84 -18.17
CA CYS A 980 0.90 -11.89 -17.64
C CYS A 980 2.18 -12.03 -18.44
N VAL A 981 3.30 -12.32 -17.78
CA VAL A 981 4.63 -12.57 -18.32
C VAL A 981 5.30 -11.28 -18.78
N ASN A 982 4.81 -10.63 -19.81
CA ASN A 982 5.32 -9.37 -20.36
C ASN A 982 4.16 -8.43 -20.71
N GLU A 983 4.43 -7.14 -20.77
CA GLU A 983 3.44 -6.14 -21.16
C GLU A 983 2.84 -6.45 -22.54
N GLY A 984 1.51 -6.48 -22.58
CA GLY A 984 0.73 -6.71 -23.81
C GLY A 984 0.76 -8.15 -24.32
N ALA A 985 1.45 -9.07 -23.66
CA ALA A 985 1.53 -10.44 -24.12
C ALA A 985 0.21 -11.19 -23.97
N LEU A 986 -0.36 -11.20 -22.78
CA LEU A 986 -1.59 -11.92 -22.45
C LEU A 986 -2.37 -11.14 -21.41
N LEU A 987 -3.58 -10.71 -21.73
CA LEU A 987 -4.46 -10.05 -20.77
C LEU A 987 -4.89 -11.04 -19.70
N CYS A 988 -4.59 -10.72 -18.41
CA CYS A 988 -4.89 -11.58 -17.28
C CYS A 988 -5.94 -10.99 -16.35
N ALA A 989 -5.90 -9.68 -16.12
CA ALA A 989 -6.83 -9.00 -15.26
C ALA A 989 -7.17 -7.61 -15.78
N GLN A 990 -8.34 -7.16 -15.43
CA GLN A 990 -8.83 -5.81 -15.66
C GLN A 990 -9.45 -5.31 -14.37
N GLY A 991 -9.26 -4.04 -14.02
CA GLY A 991 -9.91 -3.38 -12.90
C GLY A 991 -10.65 -2.15 -13.39
N ILE A 992 -11.96 -2.16 -13.26
CA ILE A 992 -12.82 -0.99 -13.53
C ILE A 992 -12.90 -0.20 -12.23
N THR A 993 -12.65 1.11 -12.30
CA THR A 993 -12.55 1.97 -11.13
C THR A 993 -13.56 3.11 -11.18
N ASP A 994 -13.98 3.58 -10.01
CA ASP A 994 -14.95 4.65 -9.84
C ASP A 994 -14.50 6.01 -10.41
N ARG A 995 -15.47 6.74 -10.97
CA ARG A 995 -15.43 8.20 -11.08
C ARG A 995 -16.14 8.78 -9.87
N ARG A 996 -15.49 9.70 -9.16
CA ARG A 996 -16.04 10.33 -7.95
C ARG A 996 -16.29 11.81 -8.18
N ILE A 997 -17.44 12.30 -7.73
CA ILE A 997 -17.85 13.70 -7.83
C ILE A 997 -18.16 14.20 -6.42
N THR A 998 -17.46 15.24 -5.97
CA THR A 998 -17.66 15.88 -4.67
C THR A 998 -18.19 17.29 -4.88
N PHE A 999 -19.26 17.66 -4.19
CA PHE A 999 -19.82 18.99 -4.19
C PHE A 999 -19.99 19.52 -2.78
N GLY A 1000 -19.84 20.83 -2.60
CA GLY A 1000 -19.98 21.36 -1.25
C GLY A 1000 -19.85 22.87 -1.11
N ALA A 1001 -19.91 23.29 0.13
CA ALA A 1001 -19.77 24.68 0.53
C ALA A 1001 -18.76 24.81 1.67
N SER A 1002 -17.95 25.86 1.64
CA SER A 1002 -17.11 26.27 2.76
C SER A 1002 -17.50 27.67 3.23
N TYR A 1003 -17.55 27.85 4.55
CA TYR A 1003 -17.92 29.13 5.19
C TYR A 1003 -16.82 29.55 6.16
N ARG A 1004 -16.37 30.82 6.03
CA ARG A 1004 -15.43 31.49 6.95
C ARG A 1004 -16.16 32.46 7.84
N PHE A 1005 -15.85 32.58 9.12
CA PHE A 1005 -16.57 33.44 10.07
C PHE A 1005 -15.65 34.20 11.00
#